data_beb9eca247f974dda21260f647691c1c
#
_entry.id   beb9eca247f974dda21260f647691c1c
#
_cell.length_a   1.000
_cell.length_b   1.000
_cell.length_c   1.000
_cell.angle_alpha   90.00
_cell.angle_beta   90.00
_cell.angle_gamma   90.00
#
_symmetry.space_group_name_H-M   'P 1'
#
loop_
_entity.id
_entity.type
_entity.pdbx_description
1 polymer ?
#
loop_
_entity_poly.entity_id
_entity_poly.type
_entity_poly.pdbx_seq_one_letter_code
_entity_poly.pdbx_strand_id
1 'polypeptide(L)'
;MFKKIISVLCMFFGILTAAHAGPAANIEYVHNMIAHVWGINVPYNPELKNPRFAANMEYLLAAVDVANEMLNGFRTTDYSTSEYATTSAADTITTNTAVNELIRAVEFPFTATTTETTSFSFRISAGGTFYVDWGDGTIEKIERATAGTEDVYDHTYETAGVYNIRMGGRATAYNGYIAISFANNKNLAGISGSLGRIFRTATKSQPVFSELFSGCTNLTGEIPSELFAGLSGAPVYRMFHRVFYGCSSLTGEIPADLFASVSGAPTANLFRETFEGCSGLTGEIPETLFATISGAPASGCYSGVFAKCSGLTGVIPANLFAELKGPIAASALERVFYNCTGLTGIGGPLFSGITGTPQSYMYHGVFAGCSGLTGEIPSGLFGKFDGAPAYWMFYIAFYGCSGLTGPIPEDLFAGIAGAPAENMFSSLFYGCKKLAGPIPENLFSGISGKPAGSMFSYLFYGCSGLTGSIPEKLFAGISGAPAWGMYRNTFAGCSSLTGSIPDRLFGAFDGAPQDGMFDGTFNGCSKLTGSIPENLFAGIVGKPASSMFWGTFRSCTGLTGSLPANLFAGISGKPAYQMYLSTFSDCTGLTGSIPDRFFGTFDGAPTESMFAATFARCSGLTGSIPENLFAGIVGKPAPYMFQQTFISATGLSGEIPENLFAGIDTSGAAATGMFNRTFAYLNKLTGPSARINGEYLYNIWPDAVTGSTQYTYFNCTGLSDYADIPALWK
;
A
#
# COMPACT_ATOMS: atom_id res chain seq x y z
N MET A 1 16.63 37.89 38.82
CA MET A 1 16.21 36.50 38.78
C MET A 1 17.26 35.60 38.12
N PHE A 2 17.65 35.86 36.90
CA PHE A 2 18.70 35.12 36.20
C PHE A 2 20.05 35.04 36.96
N LYS A 3 20.49 36.15 37.60
CA LYS A 3 21.65 36.16 38.48
C LYS A 3 21.49 35.27 39.73
N LYS A 4 20.28 35.14 40.29
CA LYS A 4 20.00 34.23 41.43
C LYS A 4 19.99 32.77 40.98
N ILE A 5 19.44 32.48 39.81
CA ILE A 5 19.46 31.13 39.20
C ILE A 5 20.90 30.75 38.82
N ILE A 6 21.68 31.66 38.23
CA ILE A 6 23.11 31.44 37.93
C ILE A 6 23.90 31.29 39.22
N SER A 7 23.60 32.06 40.28
CA SER A 7 24.27 31.87 41.58
C SER A 7 23.93 30.55 42.24
N VAL A 8 22.68 30.07 42.11
CA VAL A 8 22.29 28.73 42.59
C VAL A 8 22.98 27.65 41.76
N LEU A 9 23.08 27.79 40.47
CA LEU A 9 23.76 26.88 39.57
C LEU A 9 25.29 26.91 39.76
N CYS A 10 25.89 28.08 39.98
CA CYS A 10 27.32 28.20 40.33
C CYS A 10 27.64 27.61 41.70
N MET A 11 26.72 27.70 42.66
CA MET A 11 26.86 27.05 43.97
C MET A 11 26.68 25.52 43.86
N PHE A 12 25.80 25.02 42.95
CA PHE A 12 25.70 23.60 42.61
C PHE A 12 26.98 23.07 41.94
N PHE A 13 27.67 23.87 41.11
CA PHE A 13 28.99 23.52 40.58
C PHE A 13 30.04 23.41 41.67
N GLY A 14 29.94 24.23 42.74
CA GLY A 14 30.78 24.14 43.94
C GLY A 14 30.58 22.83 44.72
N ILE A 15 29.38 22.26 44.71
CA ILE A 15 29.04 20.96 45.31
C ILE A 15 29.69 19.81 44.55
N LEU A 16 29.70 19.84 43.21
CA LEU A 16 30.34 18.83 42.37
C LEU A 16 31.86 18.78 42.50
N THR A 17 32.51 19.93 42.87
CA THR A 17 33.95 19.97 43.17
C THR A 17 34.26 19.57 44.63
N ALA A 18 33.26 19.60 45.53
CA ALA A 18 33.37 19.18 46.93
C ALA A 18 32.96 17.71 47.16
N ALA A 19 32.84 16.90 46.12
CA ALA A 19 32.39 15.50 46.18
C ALA A 19 33.31 14.53 46.98
N HIS A 20 34.25 15.02 47.72
CA HIS A 20 35.12 14.25 48.65
C HIS A 20 34.66 14.39 50.12
N ALA A 21 33.64 15.14 50.42
CA ALA A 21 33.04 15.22 51.77
C ALA A 21 31.87 14.22 51.88
N GLY A 22 31.81 13.47 52.96
CA GLY A 22 30.84 12.39 53.14
C GLY A 22 29.35 12.83 53.09
N PRO A 23 28.41 11.89 52.98
CA PRO A 23 26.97 12.17 52.71
C PRO A 23 26.30 13.15 53.68
N ALA A 24 26.70 13.19 54.95
CA ALA A 24 26.13 14.10 55.97
C ALA A 24 26.47 15.59 55.73
N ALA A 25 27.70 15.88 55.27
CA ALA A 25 28.13 17.25 54.99
C ALA A 25 27.44 17.82 53.73
N ASN A 26 27.11 16.95 52.77
CA ASN A 26 26.37 17.34 51.57
C ASN A 26 24.91 17.69 51.87
N ILE A 27 24.28 16.99 52.80
CA ILE A 27 22.89 17.26 53.22
C ILE A 27 22.79 18.59 53.95
N GLU A 28 23.72 18.86 54.85
CA GLU A 28 23.77 20.13 55.60
C GLU A 28 24.03 21.32 54.66
N TYR A 29 24.91 21.15 53.67
CA TYR A 29 25.18 22.19 52.66
C TYR A 29 23.96 22.49 51.79
N VAL A 30 23.24 21.48 51.31
CA VAL A 30 22.02 21.65 50.53
C VAL A 30 20.89 22.28 51.36
N HIS A 31 20.76 21.89 52.64
CA HIS A 31 19.80 22.49 53.58
C HIS A 31 20.05 23.98 53.80
N ASN A 32 21.29 24.35 54.04
CA ASN A 32 21.70 25.75 54.23
C ASN A 32 21.54 26.57 52.95
N MET A 33 21.72 25.97 51.79
CA MET A 33 21.51 26.62 50.51
C MET A 33 20.01 26.86 50.22
N ILE A 34 19.13 25.89 50.50
CA ILE A 34 17.70 26.04 50.41
C ILE A 34 17.19 27.15 51.34
N ALA A 35 17.65 27.19 52.59
CA ALA A 35 17.33 28.23 53.56
C ALA A 35 17.77 29.62 53.07
N HIS A 36 18.97 29.74 52.49
CA HIS A 36 19.50 30.99 51.95
C HIS A 36 18.79 31.52 50.73
N VAL A 37 18.45 30.63 49.79
CA VAL A 37 17.82 30.99 48.51
C VAL A 37 16.32 31.32 48.69
N TRP A 38 15.63 30.59 49.56
CA TRP A 38 14.19 30.69 49.73
C TRP A 38 13.77 31.52 50.94
N GLY A 39 14.71 31.94 51.79
CA GLY A 39 14.42 32.69 53.00
C GLY A 39 13.62 31.90 54.06
N ILE A 40 13.66 30.57 53.98
CA ILE A 40 12.91 29.68 54.86
C ILE A 40 13.88 29.16 55.90
N ASN A 41 13.71 29.57 57.14
CA ASN A 41 14.53 29.10 58.27
C ASN A 41 13.87 27.83 58.86
N VAL A 42 14.20 26.67 58.30
CA VAL A 42 13.76 25.38 58.83
C VAL A 42 14.90 24.78 59.68
N PRO A 43 14.68 24.48 60.96
CA PRO A 43 15.74 23.91 61.80
C PRO A 43 16.12 22.49 61.26
N TYR A 44 17.39 22.30 61.06
CA TYR A 44 17.96 20.99 60.65
C TYR A 44 17.85 20.00 61.81
N ASN A 45 17.18 18.83 61.53
CA ASN A 45 17.10 17.73 62.50
C ASN A 45 17.79 16.50 61.92
N PRO A 46 18.99 16.10 62.40
CA PRO A 46 19.77 14.98 61.92
C PRO A 46 19.16 13.58 62.22
N GLU A 47 18.09 13.52 63.05
CA GLU A 47 17.45 12.26 63.41
C GLU A 47 16.31 11.81 62.52
N LEU A 48 15.89 12.62 61.53
CA LEU A 48 14.84 12.26 60.59
C LEU A 48 15.34 11.25 59.55
N LYS A 49 15.41 10.00 59.92
CA LYS A 49 15.49 8.84 59.01
C LYS A 49 14.13 8.61 58.30
N ASN A 50 13.69 9.57 57.51
CA ASN A 50 12.46 9.36 56.71
C ASN A 50 12.84 8.84 55.33
N PRO A 51 12.38 7.63 54.93
CA PRO A 51 12.62 7.09 53.58
C PRO A 51 12.11 8.03 52.45
N ARG A 52 11.08 8.83 52.70
CA ARG A 52 10.60 9.87 51.78
C ARG A 52 11.61 11.00 51.54
N PHE A 53 12.43 11.34 52.57
CA PHE A 53 13.41 12.40 52.44
C PHE A 53 14.64 11.92 51.61
N ALA A 54 15.06 10.68 51.77
CA ALA A 54 16.13 10.11 50.97
C ALA A 54 15.70 9.97 49.48
N ALA A 55 14.46 9.57 49.23
CA ALA A 55 13.91 9.54 47.89
C ALA A 55 13.86 10.94 47.24
N ASN A 56 13.45 11.96 47.97
CA ASN A 56 13.44 13.35 47.49
C ASN A 56 14.84 13.91 47.21
N MET A 57 15.88 13.46 47.92
CA MET A 57 17.28 13.89 47.68
C MET A 57 17.87 13.24 46.43
N GLU A 58 17.66 11.96 46.19
CA GLU A 58 18.05 11.31 44.93
C GLU A 58 17.33 11.97 43.74
N TYR A 59 16.11 12.37 43.97
CA TYR A 59 15.26 13.10 43.06
C TYR A 59 15.87 14.47 42.67
N LEU A 60 16.25 15.27 43.68
CA LEU A 60 16.92 16.55 43.49
C LEU A 60 18.26 16.40 42.73
N LEU A 61 19.03 15.34 42.98
CA LEU A 61 20.28 15.07 42.27
C LEU A 61 20.02 14.74 40.79
N ALA A 62 19.00 13.95 40.48
CA ALA A 62 18.65 13.66 39.11
C ALA A 62 18.12 14.92 38.35
N ALA A 63 17.39 15.81 39.07
CA ALA A 63 16.92 17.08 38.52
C ALA A 63 18.08 18.04 38.24
N VAL A 64 19.14 18.03 39.05
CA VAL A 64 20.35 18.81 38.84
C VAL A 64 21.12 18.37 37.61
N ASP A 65 21.23 17.05 37.38
CA ASP A 65 21.87 16.52 36.17
C ASP A 65 21.18 16.94 34.90
N VAL A 66 19.84 16.92 34.89
CA VAL A 66 19.03 17.39 33.75
C VAL A 66 19.18 18.91 33.55
N ALA A 67 19.16 19.69 34.60
CA ALA A 67 19.38 21.14 34.53
C ALA A 67 20.78 21.51 33.99
N ASN A 68 21.82 20.73 34.33
CA ASN A 68 23.19 20.90 33.82
C ASN A 68 23.30 20.57 32.33
N GLU A 69 22.60 19.55 31.84
CA GLU A 69 22.54 19.22 30.40
C GLU A 69 21.79 20.29 29.60
N MET A 70 20.68 20.83 30.12
CA MET A 70 19.97 21.97 29.51
C MET A 70 20.85 23.22 29.42
N LEU A 71 21.64 23.54 30.44
CA LEU A 71 22.55 24.68 30.41
C LEU A 71 23.70 24.49 29.41
N ASN A 72 24.19 23.29 29.19
CA ASN A 72 25.17 22.99 28.15
C ASN A 72 24.60 23.16 26.74
N GLY A 73 23.32 22.89 26.55
CA GLY A 73 22.59 23.16 25.26
C GLY A 73 22.41 24.66 25.02
N PHE A 74 22.19 25.48 26.06
CA PHE A 74 22.04 26.94 25.94
C PHE A 74 23.35 27.70 25.68
N ARG A 75 24.51 27.09 25.89
CA ARG A 75 25.80 27.76 25.66
C ARG A 75 26.19 27.94 24.19
N THR A 76 25.40 27.40 23.27
CA THR A 76 25.68 27.49 21.83
C THR A 76 24.87 28.57 21.10
N THR A 77 24.03 29.38 21.78
CA THR A 77 23.29 30.48 21.17
C THR A 77 23.57 31.80 21.86
N ASP A 78 24.12 32.77 21.12
CA ASP A 78 24.40 34.14 21.56
C ASP A 78 23.09 34.88 21.92
N TYR A 79 22.91 35.22 23.20
CA TYR A 79 21.93 36.18 23.65
C TYR A 79 22.61 37.46 24.15
N SER A 80 22.28 38.59 23.48
CA SER A 80 22.70 39.91 23.89
C SER A 80 22.02 40.38 25.20
N THR A 81 22.80 40.88 26.14
CA THR A 81 22.43 41.18 27.52
C THR A 81 21.82 42.56 27.74
N SER A 82 20.80 43.01 27.05
CA SER A 82 20.31 44.37 27.18
C SER A 82 18.82 44.61 27.34
N GLU A 83 18.09 43.76 28.02
CA GLU A 83 16.68 44.14 28.40
C GLU A 83 16.15 43.27 29.53
N TYR A 84 16.41 43.66 30.82
CA TYR A 84 15.49 43.29 31.91
C TYR A 84 15.83 44.14 33.17
N ALA A 85 15.07 45.23 33.31
CA ALA A 85 14.98 45.95 34.58
C ALA A 85 13.50 46.20 34.88
N THR A 86 13.13 45.89 36.15
CA THR A 86 11.88 46.18 36.86
C THR A 86 10.72 45.15 36.73
N THR A 87 10.51 44.39 37.82
CA THR A 87 9.35 43.50 37.98
C THR A 87 8.51 43.92 39.21
N SER A 88 7.16 43.93 39.03
CA SER A 88 6.17 44.17 40.08
C SER A 88 5.84 42.88 40.87
N ALA A 89 5.19 42.99 42.04
CA ALA A 89 4.80 41.84 42.87
C ALA A 89 3.90 40.81 42.16
N ALA A 90 3.15 41.20 41.14
CA ALA A 90 2.37 40.30 40.31
C ALA A 90 3.25 39.40 39.42
N ASP A 91 4.40 39.96 38.93
CA ASP A 91 5.37 39.19 38.13
C ASP A 91 6.09 38.12 38.96
N THR A 92 6.22 38.34 40.29
CA THR A 92 6.84 37.38 41.20
C THR A 92 5.97 36.11 41.40
N ILE A 93 4.62 36.25 41.40
CA ILE A 93 3.72 35.13 41.55
C ILE A 93 3.68 34.30 40.24
N THR A 94 3.60 34.97 39.10
CA THR A 94 3.66 34.32 37.77
C THR A 94 5.01 33.59 37.54
N THR A 95 6.09 34.21 38.03
CA THR A 95 7.46 33.67 37.95
C THR A 95 7.62 32.42 38.83
N ASN A 96 7.06 32.43 40.04
CA ASN A 96 7.12 31.25 40.94
C ASN A 96 6.25 30.09 40.38
N THR A 97 5.14 30.36 39.73
CA THR A 97 4.35 29.33 39.05
C THR A 97 5.14 28.72 37.91
N ALA A 98 5.76 29.53 37.04
CA ALA A 98 6.58 29.06 35.92
C ALA A 98 7.82 28.30 36.41
N VAL A 99 8.47 28.70 37.52
CA VAL A 99 9.61 27.96 38.11
C VAL A 99 9.14 26.65 38.72
N ASN A 100 7.99 26.60 39.38
CA ASN A 100 7.44 25.34 39.89
C ASN A 100 6.98 24.40 38.77
N GLU A 101 6.45 24.91 37.66
CA GLU A 101 6.15 24.13 36.47
C GLU A 101 7.44 23.59 35.81
N LEU A 102 8.50 24.39 35.76
CA LEU A 102 9.81 23.96 35.25
C LEU A 102 10.44 22.88 36.14
N ILE A 103 10.37 23.04 37.46
CA ILE A 103 10.86 22.04 38.44
C ILE A 103 10.05 20.73 38.25
N ARG A 104 8.74 20.82 38.16
CA ARG A 104 7.87 19.63 37.89
C ARG A 104 8.18 18.98 36.56
N ALA A 105 8.42 19.75 35.50
CA ALA A 105 8.79 19.23 34.17
C ALA A 105 10.18 18.56 34.16
N VAL A 106 11.10 19.01 35.02
CA VAL A 106 12.42 18.38 35.18
C VAL A 106 12.30 17.10 36.01
N GLU A 107 11.46 17.10 37.03
CA GLU A 107 11.24 16.00 37.95
C GLU A 107 10.45 14.85 37.36
N PHE A 108 9.38 15.19 36.56
CA PHE A 108 8.52 14.26 35.83
C PHE A 108 8.37 14.73 34.39
N PRO A 109 9.35 14.47 33.54
CA PRO A 109 9.37 15.01 32.17
C PRO A 109 8.29 14.45 31.25
N PHE A 110 7.57 13.41 31.64
CA PHE A 110 6.49 12.80 30.85
C PHE A 110 5.23 12.63 31.69
N THR A 111 4.07 12.89 31.10
CA THR A 111 2.76 12.65 31.69
C THR A 111 1.87 11.87 30.74
N ALA A 112 1.24 10.82 31.24
CA ALA A 112 0.14 10.09 30.60
C ALA A 112 -1.18 10.46 31.30
N THR A 113 -2.20 10.84 30.55
CA THR A 113 -3.55 11.13 31.07
C THR A 113 -4.46 9.95 30.76
N THR A 114 -5.22 9.49 31.74
CA THR A 114 -6.14 8.37 31.56
C THR A 114 -7.51 8.82 31.04
N THR A 115 -8.28 7.88 30.47
CA THR A 115 -9.75 7.99 30.41
C THR A 115 -10.32 7.88 31.83
N GLU A 116 -11.63 8.01 32.02
CA GLU A 116 -12.29 7.63 33.27
C GLU A 116 -12.07 6.13 33.48
N THR A 117 -11.29 5.77 34.51
CA THR A 117 -10.86 4.39 34.78
C THR A 117 -10.61 4.14 36.26
N THR A 118 -10.66 2.85 36.66
CA THR A 118 -10.24 2.36 37.98
C THR A 118 -8.87 1.68 37.95
N SER A 119 -8.20 1.59 36.79
CA SER A 119 -6.88 0.97 36.69
C SER A 119 -6.09 1.49 35.50
N PHE A 120 -4.76 1.47 35.63
CA PHE A 120 -3.85 1.78 34.53
C PHE A 120 -2.62 0.89 34.60
N SER A 121 -2.05 0.57 33.45
CA SER A 121 -0.81 -0.25 33.39
C SER A 121 0.07 0.13 32.22
N PHE A 122 1.38 -0.13 32.36
CA PHE A 122 2.39 -0.01 31.32
C PHE A 122 3.48 -1.05 31.56
N ARG A 123 4.44 -1.16 30.62
CA ARG A 123 5.55 -2.13 30.73
C ARG A 123 6.87 -1.43 30.58
N ILE A 124 7.89 -1.90 31.32
CA ILE A 124 9.30 -1.47 31.20
C ILE A 124 10.19 -2.69 31.08
N SER A 125 11.14 -2.67 30.13
CA SER A 125 12.22 -3.64 30.04
C SER A 125 13.61 -3.00 30.30
N ALA A 126 13.71 -1.67 30.21
CA ALA A 126 14.96 -0.94 30.48
C ALA A 126 15.43 -1.13 31.93
N GLY A 127 16.74 -1.21 32.14
CA GLY A 127 17.34 -1.10 33.45
C GLY A 127 17.49 0.37 33.87
N GLY A 128 17.35 0.67 35.15
CA GLY A 128 17.40 2.02 35.69
C GLY A 128 16.58 2.20 36.95
N THR A 129 16.45 3.45 37.37
CA THR A 129 15.56 3.86 38.47
C THR A 129 14.49 4.79 37.90
N PHE A 130 13.24 4.43 38.11
CA PHE A 130 12.08 5.18 37.60
C PHE A 130 11.18 5.55 38.77
N TYR A 131 10.47 6.65 38.61
CA TYR A 131 9.46 7.12 39.55
C TYR A 131 8.15 7.31 38.81
N VAL A 132 7.07 6.83 39.39
CA VAL A 132 5.71 6.95 38.84
C VAL A 132 4.82 7.56 39.89
N ASP A 133 4.34 8.77 39.63
CA ASP A 133 3.26 9.38 40.38
C ASP A 133 1.95 9.02 39.68
N TRP A 134 1.14 8.19 40.33
CA TRP A 134 -0.10 7.64 39.77
C TRP A 134 -1.25 8.66 39.68
N GLY A 135 -1.08 9.87 40.24
CA GLY A 135 -2.04 10.95 40.15
C GLY A 135 -3.13 10.94 41.23
N ASP A 136 -3.12 9.97 42.12
CA ASP A 136 -3.98 9.87 43.31
C ASP A 136 -3.26 10.16 44.62
N GLY A 137 -2.01 10.65 44.52
CA GLY A 137 -1.12 10.89 45.66
C GLY A 137 -0.16 9.72 45.95
N THR A 138 -0.30 8.61 45.25
CA THR A 138 0.62 7.47 45.34
C THR A 138 1.82 7.67 44.42
N ILE A 139 3.04 7.55 44.96
CA ILE A 139 4.27 7.58 44.20
C ILE A 139 4.99 6.23 44.38
N GLU A 140 5.32 5.60 43.27
CA GLU A 140 6.05 4.34 43.22
C GLU A 140 7.48 4.54 42.72
N LYS A 141 8.48 3.92 43.40
CA LYS A 141 9.87 3.82 42.93
C LYS A 141 10.08 2.43 42.33
N ILE A 142 10.50 2.42 41.07
CA ILE A 142 10.81 1.19 40.33
C ILE A 142 12.32 1.09 40.16
N GLU A 143 12.92 0.04 40.67
CA GLU A 143 14.38 -0.22 40.56
C GLU A 143 14.57 -1.48 39.71
N ARG A 144 15.26 -1.33 38.59
CA ARG A 144 15.63 -2.41 37.66
C ARG A 144 17.15 -2.38 37.50
N ALA A 145 17.85 -3.27 38.17
CA ALA A 145 19.33 -3.31 38.17
C ALA A 145 19.89 -3.57 36.75
N THR A 146 19.17 -4.29 35.91
CA THR A 146 19.57 -4.63 34.55
C THR A 146 18.37 -4.54 33.60
N ALA A 147 18.64 -4.28 32.31
CA ALA A 147 17.65 -4.47 31.28
C ALA A 147 17.33 -5.96 31.11
N GLY A 148 16.06 -6.30 30.97
CA GLY A 148 15.58 -7.71 30.91
C GLY A 148 14.31 -7.88 30.11
N THR A 149 13.49 -8.86 30.49
CA THR A 149 12.13 -9.02 30.00
C THR A 149 11.27 -7.83 30.42
N GLU A 150 10.17 -7.59 29.68
CA GLU A 150 9.19 -6.57 30.05
C GLU A 150 8.46 -7.00 31.34
N ASP A 151 8.53 -6.15 32.35
CA ASP A 151 7.68 -6.27 33.54
C ASP A 151 6.49 -5.33 33.42
N VAL A 152 5.32 -5.78 33.89
CA VAL A 152 4.09 -4.99 33.94
C VAL A 152 4.03 -4.25 35.26
N TYR A 153 3.76 -2.96 35.19
CA TYR A 153 3.49 -2.08 36.32
C TYR A 153 2.05 -1.63 36.21
N ASP A 154 1.25 -1.94 37.23
CA ASP A 154 -0.18 -1.65 37.27
C ASP A 154 -0.58 -0.98 38.55
N HIS A 155 -1.60 -0.13 38.48
CA HIS A 155 -2.18 0.58 39.61
C HIS A 155 -3.70 0.51 39.54
N THR A 156 -4.34 0.29 40.69
CA THR A 156 -5.79 0.26 40.86
C THR A 156 -6.21 1.44 41.73
N TYR A 157 -7.10 2.26 41.22
CA TYR A 157 -7.64 3.44 41.90
C TYR A 157 -8.86 3.06 42.72
N GLU A 158 -9.04 3.68 43.89
CA GLU A 158 -10.21 3.47 44.76
C GLU A 158 -11.51 3.95 44.11
N THR A 159 -11.45 4.98 43.28
CA THR A 159 -12.61 5.54 42.57
C THR A 159 -12.29 5.63 41.08
N ALA A 160 -13.32 5.48 40.21
CA ALA A 160 -13.20 5.77 38.82
C ALA A 160 -12.93 7.28 38.62
N GLY A 161 -11.97 7.61 37.79
CA GLY A 161 -11.58 9.00 37.53
C GLY A 161 -10.61 9.16 36.39
N VAL A 162 -10.34 10.40 36.03
CA VAL A 162 -9.27 10.77 35.09
C VAL A 162 -8.02 11.11 35.91
N TYR A 163 -6.95 10.42 35.64
CA TYR A 163 -5.68 10.56 36.38
C TYR A 163 -4.56 11.04 35.47
N ASN A 164 -3.69 11.89 35.99
CA ASN A 164 -2.47 12.33 35.35
C ASN A 164 -1.29 11.58 35.95
N ILE A 165 -0.86 10.53 35.25
CA ILE A 165 0.24 9.68 35.66
C ILE A 165 1.53 10.33 35.20
N ARG A 166 2.39 10.73 36.12
CA ARG A 166 3.67 11.39 35.82
C ARG A 166 4.82 10.42 35.97
N MET A 167 5.72 10.41 34.99
CA MET A 167 6.87 9.52 34.97
C MET A 167 8.17 10.31 34.98
N GLY A 168 9.12 9.86 35.82
CA GLY A 168 10.44 10.44 35.96
C GLY A 168 11.50 9.38 36.19
N GLY A 169 12.74 9.83 36.49
CA GLY A 169 13.87 8.94 36.69
C GLY A 169 14.75 8.79 35.45
N ARG A 170 15.58 7.72 35.42
CA ARG A 170 16.59 7.52 34.38
C ARG A 170 16.81 6.05 34.05
N ALA A 171 16.71 5.71 32.77
CA ALA A 171 17.19 4.44 32.23
C ALA A 171 18.75 4.47 32.11
N THR A 172 19.40 3.37 32.49
CA THR A 172 20.87 3.21 32.45
C THR A 172 21.31 2.09 31.54
N ALA A 173 20.42 1.18 31.16
CA ALA A 173 20.71 0.04 30.29
C ALA A 173 19.52 -0.38 29.46
N TYR A 174 19.80 -0.87 28.25
CA TYR A 174 18.84 -1.46 27.31
C TYR A 174 19.40 -2.78 26.80
N ASN A 175 18.52 -3.69 26.45
CA ASN A 175 18.85 -5.04 25.95
C ASN A 175 18.49 -5.24 24.47
N GLY A 176 18.13 -4.16 23.76
CA GLY A 176 17.66 -4.20 22.36
C GLY A 176 16.19 -4.53 22.18
N TYR A 177 15.45 -4.78 23.28
CA TYR A 177 13.98 -4.90 23.29
C TYR A 177 13.31 -3.54 23.58
N ILE A 178 11.97 -3.54 23.60
CA ILE A 178 11.16 -2.34 23.84
C ILE A 178 11.46 -1.77 25.22
N ALA A 179 11.96 -0.52 25.28
CA ALA A 179 12.36 0.11 26.54
C ALA A 179 11.19 0.36 27.50
N ILE A 180 10.07 0.87 26.94
CA ILE A 180 8.79 1.13 27.61
C ILE A 180 7.65 0.94 26.61
N SER A 181 6.49 0.48 27.06
CA SER A 181 5.30 0.29 26.24
C SER A 181 4.00 0.55 26.97
N PHE A 182 3.09 1.29 26.31
CA PHE A 182 1.68 1.45 26.66
C PHE A 182 0.76 0.71 25.68
N ALA A 183 1.30 -0.18 24.85
CA ALA A 183 0.59 -0.82 23.76
C ALA A 183 -0.74 -1.43 24.18
N ASN A 184 -1.79 -1.19 23.36
CA ASN A 184 -3.17 -1.64 23.57
C ASN A 184 -3.85 -1.10 24.85
N ASN A 185 -3.26 -0.07 25.49
CA ASN A 185 -3.88 0.55 26.67
C ASN A 185 -5.07 1.43 26.27
N LYS A 186 -6.28 0.92 26.49
CA LYS A 186 -7.53 1.63 26.19
C LYS A 186 -7.85 2.74 27.19
N ASN A 187 -7.16 2.74 28.33
CA ASN A 187 -7.31 3.77 29.36
C ASN A 187 -6.37 4.97 29.15
N LEU A 188 -5.48 4.94 28.17
CA LEU A 188 -4.62 6.07 27.81
C LEU A 188 -5.38 7.05 26.92
N ALA A 189 -5.62 8.26 27.41
CA ALA A 189 -6.37 9.33 26.73
C ALA A 189 -5.50 10.47 26.22
N GLY A 190 -4.35 10.74 26.85
CA GLY A 190 -3.47 11.85 26.47
C GLY A 190 -2.02 11.61 26.89
N ILE A 191 -1.11 12.32 26.24
CA ILE A 191 0.32 12.31 26.55
C ILE A 191 0.88 13.73 26.48
N SER A 192 1.88 14.05 27.31
CA SER A 192 2.62 15.32 27.24
C SER A 192 4.05 15.13 27.75
N GLY A 193 4.95 16.02 27.33
CA GLY A 193 6.34 16.01 27.74
C GLY A 193 7.22 14.97 27.02
N SER A 194 8.33 14.57 27.64
CA SER A 194 9.39 13.80 26.99
C SER A 194 9.71 12.49 27.68
N LEU A 195 9.51 11.38 26.98
CA LEU A 195 10.05 10.07 27.34
C LEU A 195 11.55 9.96 27.04
N GLY A 196 12.05 10.67 26.02
CA GLY A 196 13.46 10.69 25.67
C GLY A 196 14.37 11.23 26.79
N ARG A 197 13.83 12.02 27.72
CA ARG A 197 14.58 12.48 28.90
C ARG A 197 14.72 11.42 29.98
N ILE A 198 13.80 10.46 30.06
CA ILE A 198 13.84 9.32 30.98
C ILE A 198 14.66 8.18 30.34
N PHE A 199 14.34 7.87 29.09
CA PHE A 199 14.95 6.78 28.30
C PHE A 199 15.97 7.36 27.32
N ARG A 200 17.02 8.02 27.81
CA ARG A 200 18.06 8.61 26.95
C ARG A 200 19.04 7.58 26.46
N THR A 201 19.83 7.98 25.47
CA THR A 201 20.97 7.20 24.99
C THR A 201 21.90 6.87 26.15
N ALA A 202 22.13 5.59 26.39
CA ALA A 202 23.14 5.13 27.37
C ALA A 202 24.49 4.94 26.70
N THR A 203 25.58 4.90 27.50
CA THR A 203 26.97 4.85 27.01
C THR A 203 27.22 3.73 25.98
N LYS A 204 26.51 2.63 26.04
CA LYS A 204 26.72 1.45 25.18
C LYS A 204 25.43 0.92 24.50
N SER A 205 24.29 1.59 24.68
CA SER A 205 23.01 1.09 24.17
C SER A 205 22.02 2.22 23.92
N GLN A 206 21.13 2.01 22.97
CA GLN A 206 20.05 2.92 22.57
C GLN A 206 18.71 2.36 23.02
N PRO A 207 17.75 3.21 23.40
CA PRO A 207 16.38 2.77 23.64
C PRO A 207 15.68 2.35 22.32
N VAL A 208 14.78 1.40 22.44
CA VAL A 208 13.83 1.00 21.37
C VAL A 208 12.44 1.35 21.85
N PHE A 209 11.73 2.21 21.11
CA PHE A 209 10.34 2.62 21.38
C PHE A 209 9.34 1.88 20.50
N SER A 210 9.71 0.69 20.01
CA SER A 210 8.81 -0.13 19.21
C SER A 210 7.48 -0.35 19.94
N GLU A 211 6.36 -0.15 19.22
CA GLU A 211 4.99 -0.35 19.73
C GLU A 211 4.63 0.49 20.96
N LEU A 212 5.32 1.62 21.21
CA LEU A 212 5.17 2.45 22.41
C LEU A 212 3.71 2.74 22.76
N PHE A 213 2.91 3.25 21.81
CA PHE A 213 1.48 3.55 21.96
C PHE A 213 0.63 2.73 20.99
N SER A 214 1.17 1.66 20.41
CA SER A 214 0.47 0.84 19.42
C SER A 214 -0.90 0.39 19.94
N GLY A 215 -1.96 0.64 19.16
CA GLY A 215 -3.33 0.25 19.49
C GLY A 215 -4.00 1.05 20.61
N CYS A 216 -3.44 2.17 21.05
CA CYS A 216 -4.06 3.10 22.01
C CYS A 216 -5.13 3.94 21.30
N THR A 217 -6.27 3.32 20.98
CA THR A 217 -7.33 3.95 20.16
C THR A 217 -8.05 5.11 20.84
N ASN A 218 -7.95 5.25 22.16
CA ASN A 218 -8.52 6.36 22.92
C ASN A 218 -7.52 7.50 23.18
N LEU A 219 -6.26 7.35 22.71
CA LEU A 219 -5.26 8.40 22.79
C LEU A 219 -5.65 9.55 21.88
N THR A 220 -5.91 10.72 22.47
CA THR A 220 -6.34 11.96 21.82
C THR A 220 -5.31 13.07 22.00
N GLY A 221 -5.58 14.23 21.40
CA GLY A 221 -4.68 15.39 21.48
C GLY A 221 -3.51 15.30 20.52
N GLU A 222 -2.56 16.19 20.68
CA GLU A 222 -1.39 16.33 19.81
C GLU A 222 -0.22 15.46 20.26
N ILE A 223 0.66 15.13 19.32
CA ILE A 223 1.94 14.48 19.63
C ILE A 223 2.89 15.54 20.21
N PRO A 224 3.43 15.37 21.44
CA PRO A 224 4.39 16.32 21.98
C PRO A 224 5.66 16.43 21.12
N SER A 225 6.06 17.63 20.72
CA SER A 225 7.27 17.84 19.90
C SER A 225 8.52 17.35 20.61
N GLU A 226 8.57 17.46 21.93
CA GLU A 226 9.67 17.04 22.78
C GLU A 226 9.63 15.54 23.19
N LEU A 227 8.68 14.75 22.70
CA LEU A 227 8.47 13.35 23.13
C LEU A 227 9.77 12.52 23.17
N PHE A 228 10.61 12.68 22.15
CA PHE A 228 11.90 11.99 22.04
C PHE A 228 13.11 12.92 22.28
N ALA A 229 12.91 14.13 22.80
CA ALA A 229 14.01 15.03 23.18
C ALA A 229 14.87 14.36 24.26
N GLY A 230 16.20 14.49 24.12
CA GLY A 230 17.16 13.85 25.02
C GLY A 230 17.76 12.54 24.49
N LEU A 231 17.25 12.03 23.35
CA LEU A 231 17.96 11.01 22.59
C LEU A 231 19.17 11.62 21.86
N SER A 232 20.11 10.80 21.45
CA SER A 232 21.26 11.22 20.65
C SER A 232 21.89 10.03 19.91
N GLY A 233 22.65 10.32 18.84
CA GLY A 233 23.43 9.32 18.11
C GLY A 233 22.63 8.55 17.04
N ALA A 234 23.21 7.45 16.58
CA ALA A 234 22.67 6.69 15.46
C ALA A 234 21.43 5.87 15.84
N PRO A 235 20.46 5.73 14.92
CA PRO A 235 19.29 4.89 15.16
C PRO A 235 19.66 3.41 15.28
N VAL A 236 18.83 2.65 15.99
CA VAL A 236 18.96 1.20 16.11
C VAL A 236 17.76 0.47 15.48
N TYR A 237 17.90 -0.83 15.28
CA TYR A 237 16.86 -1.69 14.74
C TYR A 237 15.52 -1.50 15.46
N ARG A 238 14.44 -1.22 14.70
CA ARG A 238 13.06 -1.00 15.19
C ARG A 238 12.91 0.17 16.18
N MET A 239 13.82 1.15 16.23
CA MET A 239 13.78 2.19 17.25
C MET A 239 12.44 2.89 17.39
N PHE A 240 11.76 3.19 16.26
CA PHE A 240 10.45 3.84 16.20
C PHE A 240 9.39 3.02 15.46
N HIS A 241 9.56 1.69 15.40
CA HIS A 241 8.61 0.79 14.79
C HIS A 241 7.26 0.84 15.50
N ARG A 242 6.16 1.10 14.77
CA ARG A 242 4.78 1.11 15.28
C ARG A 242 4.51 2.00 16.50
N VAL A 243 5.27 3.09 16.68
CA VAL A 243 5.12 3.94 17.88
C VAL A 243 3.67 4.35 18.11
N PHE A 244 2.97 4.82 17.09
CA PHE A 244 1.57 5.25 17.14
C PHE A 244 0.64 4.37 16.30
N TYR A 245 1.03 3.15 15.98
CA TYR A 245 0.22 2.25 15.14
C TYR A 245 -1.21 2.14 15.64
N GLY A 246 -2.19 2.51 14.79
CA GLY A 246 -3.62 2.41 15.12
C GLY A 246 -4.14 3.41 16.16
N CYS A 247 -3.38 4.47 16.49
CA CYS A 247 -3.87 5.57 17.35
C CYS A 247 -4.80 6.50 16.57
N SER A 248 -5.97 5.99 16.20
CA SER A 248 -6.90 6.66 15.27
C SER A 248 -7.51 7.95 15.81
N SER A 249 -7.50 8.16 17.13
CA SER A 249 -8.04 9.35 17.80
C SER A 249 -7.01 10.46 18.04
N LEU A 250 -5.71 10.22 17.75
CA LEU A 250 -4.70 11.29 17.77
C LEU A 250 -5.08 12.39 16.78
N THR A 251 -4.93 13.65 17.21
CA THR A 251 -5.28 14.84 16.41
C THR A 251 -4.07 15.78 16.30
N GLY A 252 -4.25 16.91 15.60
CA GLY A 252 -3.19 17.87 15.37
C GLY A 252 -2.19 17.43 14.32
N GLU A 253 -1.08 18.14 14.24
CA GLU A 253 -0.04 17.93 13.22
C GLU A 253 1.07 17.01 13.74
N ILE A 254 1.83 16.41 12.84
CA ILE A 254 3.06 15.69 13.18
C ILE A 254 4.14 16.74 13.46
N PRO A 255 4.79 16.76 14.65
CA PRO A 255 5.83 17.75 14.92
C PRO A 255 7.05 17.57 14.01
N ALA A 256 7.53 18.66 13.44
CA ALA A 256 8.63 18.66 12.46
C ALA A 256 9.97 18.15 13.03
N ASP A 257 10.21 18.33 14.32
CA ASP A 257 11.41 17.99 15.05
C ASP A 257 11.29 16.72 15.90
N LEU A 258 10.18 15.97 15.76
CA LEU A 258 9.88 14.76 16.54
C LEU A 258 11.05 13.77 16.62
N PHE A 259 11.78 13.58 15.51
CA PHE A 259 12.92 12.67 15.42
C PHE A 259 14.28 13.37 15.28
N ALA A 260 14.34 14.69 15.42
CA ALA A 260 15.54 15.50 15.15
C ALA A 260 16.75 15.16 16.05
N SER A 261 16.51 14.58 17.22
CA SER A 261 17.53 14.19 18.18
C SER A 261 18.31 12.92 17.80
N VAL A 262 17.84 12.16 16.77
CA VAL A 262 18.50 10.94 16.28
C VAL A 262 19.04 11.19 14.88
N SER A 263 20.30 10.81 14.59
CA SER A 263 20.91 11.09 13.29
C SER A 263 21.80 9.95 12.80
N GLY A 264 21.89 9.78 11.48
CA GLY A 264 22.75 8.78 10.83
C GLY A 264 21.98 7.88 9.84
N ALA A 265 22.60 6.75 9.50
CA ALA A 265 22.01 5.84 8.52
C ALA A 265 20.74 5.13 9.05
N PRO A 266 19.70 4.99 8.22
CA PRO A 266 18.51 4.26 8.62
C PRO A 266 18.83 2.78 8.85
N THR A 267 18.30 2.22 9.93
CA THR A 267 18.39 0.79 10.25
C THR A 267 17.13 0.05 9.82
N ALA A 268 17.19 -1.28 9.79
CA ALA A 268 16.02 -2.07 9.38
C ALA A 268 14.82 -1.80 10.30
N ASN A 269 13.64 -1.63 9.66
CA ASN A 269 12.35 -1.33 10.31
C ASN A 269 12.36 -0.09 11.23
N LEU A 270 13.24 0.89 11.02
CA LEU A 270 13.42 2.07 11.91
C LEU A 270 12.08 2.80 12.17
N PHE A 271 11.37 3.20 11.11
CA PHE A 271 10.08 3.90 11.16
C PHE A 271 8.93 3.05 10.59
N ARG A 272 9.11 1.72 10.54
CA ARG A 272 8.08 0.86 9.98
C ARG A 272 6.76 1.05 10.72
N GLU A 273 5.70 1.44 9.99
CA GLU A 273 4.33 1.57 10.48
C GLU A 273 4.19 2.55 11.67
N THR A 274 5.10 3.55 11.80
CA THR A 274 5.15 4.48 12.96
C THR A 274 3.82 5.17 13.19
N PHE A 275 3.17 5.67 12.14
CA PHE A 275 1.87 6.37 12.19
C PHE A 275 0.75 5.60 11.49
N GLU A 276 0.96 4.32 11.09
CA GLU A 276 -0.08 3.60 10.36
C GLU A 276 -1.40 3.59 11.12
N GLY A 277 -2.47 4.06 10.47
CA GLY A 277 -3.82 4.08 11.01
C GLY A 277 -4.12 5.26 11.94
N CYS A 278 -3.24 6.26 12.05
CA CYS A 278 -3.51 7.53 12.75
C CYS A 278 -4.40 8.43 11.88
N SER A 279 -5.65 8.02 11.68
CA SER A 279 -6.58 8.71 10.77
C SER A 279 -7.03 10.09 11.24
N GLY A 280 -6.88 10.40 12.54
CA GLY A 280 -7.22 11.69 13.13
C GLY A 280 -6.13 12.75 13.05
N LEU A 281 -4.87 12.38 12.71
CA LEU A 281 -3.80 13.35 12.46
C LEU A 281 -4.16 14.23 11.26
N THR A 282 -3.91 15.52 11.37
CA THR A 282 -4.25 16.56 10.38
C THR A 282 -3.02 17.36 9.98
N GLY A 283 -3.21 18.34 9.10
CA GLY A 283 -2.11 19.18 8.61
C GLY A 283 -1.25 18.51 7.56
N GLU A 284 -0.13 19.14 7.25
CA GLU A 284 0.82 18.66 6.24
C GLU A 284 1.89 17.76 6.87
N ILE A 285 2.49 16.90 6.06
CA ILE A 285 3.67 16.13 6.49
C ILE A 285 4.85 17.10 6.56
N PRO A 286 5.56 17.24 7.70
CA PRO A 286 6.68 18.17 7.80
C PRO A 286 7.85 17.77 6.90
N GLU A 287 8.37 18.71 6.13
CA GLU A 287 9.49 18.50 5.20
C GLU A 287 10.76 18.00 5.90
N THR A 288 11.00 18.43 7.14
CA THR A 288 12.20 18.14 7.91
C THR A 288 12.08 16.93 8.82
N LEU A 289 10.94 16.24 8.84
CA LEU A 289 10.65 15.14 9.77
C LEU A 289 11.76 14.07 9.83
N PHE A 290 12.37 13.77 8.68
CA PHE A 290 13.44 12.76 8.56
C PHE A 290 14.79 13.35 8.12
N ALA A 291 14.98 14.67 8.19
CA ALA A 291 16.18 15.36 7.67
C ALA A 291 17.49 14.93 8.32
N THR A 292 17.46 14.38 9.53
CA THR A 292 18.65 13.88 10.24
C THR A 292 19.02 12.45 9.89
N ILE A 293 18.16 11.73 9.17
CA ILE A 293 18.36 10.33 8.79
C ILE A 293 18.84 10.28 7.34
N SER A 294 20.10 9.89 7.14
CA SER A 294 20.77 9.98 5.85
C SER A 294 21.49 8.70 5.44
N GLY A 295 21.54 8.43 4.11
CA GLY A 295 22.24 7.27 3.56
C GLY A 295 21.30 6.25 2.90
N ALA A 296 21.80 5.03 2.74
CA ALA A 296 21.07 3.97 2.02
C ALA A 296 19.86 3.46 2.80
N PRO A 297 18.65 3.39 2.18
CA PRO A 297 17.46 2.87 2.84
C PRO A 297 17.61 1.39 3.22
N ALA A 298 17.57 1.08 4.51
CA ALA A 298 17.60 -0.28 5.03
C ALA A 298 16.25 -0.99 4.87
N SER A 299 16.22 -2.33 5.01
CA SER A 299 15.01 -3.14 4.83
C SER A 299 13.85 -2.66 5.72
N GLY A 300 12.71 -2.38 5.11
CA GLY A 300 11.49 -1.94 5.78
C GLY A 300 11.58 -0.63 6.55
N CYS A 301 12.65 0.17 6.39
CA CYS A 301 12.93 1.31 7.29
C CYS A 301 11.83 2.39 7.32
N TYR A 302 11.08 2.58 6.25
CA TYR A 302 9.91 3.49 6.17
C TYR A 302 8.63 2.77 5.72
N SER A 303 8.63 1.42 5.71
CA SER A 303 7.45 0.66 5.29
C SER A 303 6.21 1.09 6.08
N GLY A 304 5.15 1.53 5.38
CA GLY A 304 3.87 1.92 5.97
C GLY A 304 3.90 3.11 6.93
N VAL A 305 4.95 3.95 6.91
CA VAL A 305 5.16 4.98 7.95
C VAL A 305 3.94 5.89 8.14
N PHE A 306 3.23 6.28 7.06
CA PHE A 306 2.00 7.08 7.09
C PHE A 306 0.77 6.31 6.60
N ALA A 307 0.87 5.00 6.41
CA ALA A 307 -0.25 4.24 5.84
C ALA A 307 -1.55 4.49 6.59
N LYS A 308 -2.67 4.71 5.86
CA LYS A 308 -4.02 4.96 6.41
C LYS A 308 -4.15 6.24 7.28
N CYS A 309 -3.21 7.18 7.18
CA CYS A 309 -3.35 8.52 7.78
C CYS A 309 -4.24 9.40 6.88
N SER A 310 -5.54 9.10 6.86
CA SER A 310 -6.49 9.75 5.94
C SER A 310 -6.77 11.23 6.24
N GLY A 311 -6.47 11.69 7.45
CA GLY A 311 -6.62 13.09 7.87
C GLY A 311 -5.45 14.00 7.48
N LEU A 312 -4.27 13.44 7.13
CA LEU A 312 -3.15 14.23 6.62
C LEU A 312 -3.52 14.87 5.28
N THR A 313 -3.16 16.14 5.11
CA THR A 313 -3.53 16.98 3.95
C THR A 313 -2.30 17.60 3.29
N GLY A 314 -2.52 18.46 2.29
CA GLY A 314 -1.44 19.17 1.61
C GLY A 314 -0.66 18.30 0.62
N VAL A 315 0.44 18.87 0.15
CA VAL A 315 1.34 18.25 -0.82
C VAL A 315 2.43 17.47 -0.09
N ILE A 316 2.73 16.26 -0.52
CA ILE A 316 3.88 15.51 0.02
C ILE A 316 5.15 16.31 -0.28
N PRO A 317 5.94 16.74 0.74
CA PRO A 317 7.08 17.62 0.53
C PRO A 317 8.18 16.97 -0.33
N ALA A 318 8.73 17.70 -1.31
CA ALA A 318 9.76 17.19 -2.21
C ALA A 318 11.02 16.68 -1.50
N ASN A 319 11.38 17.31 -0.39
CA ASN A 319 12.61 17.00 0.34
C ASN A 319 12.42 16.01 1.51
N LEU A 320 11.20 15.46 1.70
CA LEU A 320 10.92 14.55 2.82
C LEU A 320 11.93 13.38 2.94
N PHE A 321 12.40 12.87 1.81
CA PHE A 321 13.38 11.79 1.73
C PHE A 321 14.69 12.19 1.00
N ALA A 322 15.00 13.48 0.89
CA ALA A 322 16.15 13.99 0.13
C ALA A 322 17.51 13.48 0.66
N GLU A 323 17.58 13.14 1.93
CA GLU A 323 18.80 12.61 2.56
C GLU A 323 18.98 11.09 2.39
N LEU A 324 17.98 10.39 1.84
CA LEU A 324 18.12 8.98 1.47
C LEU A 324 18.88 8.86 0.15
N LYS A 325 20.05 8.25 0.18
CA LYS A 325 20.96 8.15 -0.97
C LYS A 325 21.60 6.77 -1.04
N GLY A 326 21.72 6.22 -2.27
CA GLY A 326 22.39 4.95 -2.49
C GLY A 326 21.45 3.76 -2.67
N PRO A 327 21.97 2.54 -2.54
CA PRO A 327 21.21 1.34 -2.87
C PRO A 327 20.08 1.09 -1.85
N ILE A 328 18.88 0.80 -2.40
CA ILE A 328 17.70 0.49 -1.61
C ILE A 328 17.67 -0.98 -1.17
N ALA A 329 17.21 -1.25 0.04
CA ALA A 329 16.92 -2.61 0.49
C ALA A 329 15.44 -3.00 0.27
N ALA A 330 15.14 -4.29 0.38
CA ALA A 330 13.77 -4.81 0.19
C ALA A 330 12.76 -4.16 1.15
N SER A 331 11.55 -3.88 0.64
CA SER A 331 10.43 -3.26 1.37
C SER A 331 10.74 -1.90 2.02
N ALA A 332 11.86 -1.24 1.70
CA ALA A 332 12.30 -0.04 2.41
C ALA A 332 11.27 1.10 2.36
N LEU A 333 10.57 1.27 1.26
CA LEU A 333 9.57 2.31 0.99
C LEU A 333 8.19 1.70 0.62
N GLU A 334 7.93 0.48 1.04
CA GLU A 334 6.66 -0.21 0.86
C GLU A 334 5.53 0.55 1.58
N ARG A 335 4.42 0.82 0.89
CA ARG A 335 3.17 1.37 1.44
C ARG A 335 3.32 2.68 2.24
N VAL A 336 4.35 3.50 1.96
CA VAL A 336 4.66 4.73 2.72
C VAL A 336 3.42 5.61 2.93
N PHE A 337 2.65 5.86 1.85
CA PHE A 337 1.44 6.71 1.87
C PHE A 337 0.16 5.92 1.56
N TYR A 338 0.15 4.60 1.75
CA TYR A 338 -0.99 3.74 1.43
C TYR A 338 -2.29 4.25 2.09
N ASN A 339 -3.35 4.51 1.30
CA ASN A 339 -4.65 5.03 1.75
C ASN A 339 -4.60 6.38 2.50
N CYS A 340 -3.63 7.25 2.20
CA CYS A 340 -3.63 8.65 2.66
C CYS A 340 -4.53 9.49 1.75
N THR A 341 -5.84 9.37 1.93
CA THR A 341 -6.84 9.96 1.02
C THR A 341 -6.93 11.48 1.05
N GLY A 342 -6.42 12.14 2.11
CA GLY A 342 -6.42 13.59 2.27
C GLY A 342 -5.24 14.31 1.59
N LEU A 343 -4.16 13.58 1.24
CA LEU A 343 -3.01 14.17 0.53
C LEU A 343 -3.43 14.64 -0.87
N THR A 344 -2.94 15.83 -1.27
CA THR A 344 -3.42 16.53 -2.48
C THR A 344 -2.44 16.55 -3.63
N GLY A 345 -1.15 16.23 -3.43
CA GLY A 345 -0.15 16.22 -4.49
C GLY A 345 1.17 15.59 -4.10
N ILE A 346 2.04 15.40 -5.09
CA ILE A 346 3.43 14.95 -4.93
C ILE A 346 4.33 16.13 -5.28
N GLY A 347 5.08 16.67 -4.31
CA GLY A 347 5.80 17.94 -4.44
C GLY A 347 7.02 17.90 -5.36
N GLY A 348 7.53 16.71 -5.73
CA GLY A 348 8.70 16.59 -6.58
C GLY A 348 9.28 15.18 -6.61
N PRO A 349 10.54 15.02 -7.05
CA PRO A 349 11.20 13.71 -7.20
C PRO A 349 11.63 13.13 -5.84
N LEU A 350 10.66 12.70 -5.03
CA LEU A 350 10.81 12.27 -3.63
C LEU A 350 11.97 11.30 -3.37
N PHE A 351 12.23 10.40 -4.32
CA PHE A 351 13.16 9.29 -4.15
C PHE A 351 14.37 9.37 -5.09
N SER A 352 14.67 10.56 -5.62
CA SER A 352 15.72 10.79 -6.64
C SER A 352 17.13 10.39 -6.20
N GLY A 353 17.41 10.37 -4.90
CA GLY A 353 18.69 9.92 -4.33
C GLY A 353 18.88 8.39 -4.29
N ILE A 354 17.83 7.63 -4.52
CA ILE A 354 17.84 6.16 -4.49
C ILE A 354 18.49 5.63 -5.77
N THR A 355 19.39 4.66 -5.62
CA THR A 355 20.14 4.05 -6.74
C THR A 355 20.31 2.53 -6.54
N GLY A 356 21.05 1.89 -7.45
CA GLY A 356 21.42 0.48 -7.37
C GLY A 356 20.40 -0.46 -7.97
N THR A 357 20.55 -1.75 -7.71
CA THR A 357 19.67 -2.79 -8.27
C THR A 357 18.30 -2.77 -7.60
N PRO A 358 17.21 -2.93 -8.39
CA PRO A 358 15.86 -3.07 -7.83
C PRO A 358 15.75 -4.18 -6.79
N GLN A 359 14.96 -3.96 -5.75
CA GLN A 359 14.70 -4.92 -4.68
C GLN A 359 13.22 -5.26 -4.55
N SER A 360 12.92 -6.45 -4.02
CA SER A 360 11.53 -6.89 -3.82
C SER A 360 10.76 -5.94 -2.93
N TYR A 361 9.49 -5.65 -3.32
CA TYR A 361 8.55 -4.78 -2.58
C TYR A 361 9.03 -3.34 -2.37
N MET A 362 10.09 -2.85 -3.02
CA MET A 362 10.73 -1.56 -2.67
C MET A 362 9.78 -0.36 -2.73
N TYR A 363 8.83 -0.31 -3.66
CA TYR A 363 7.78 0.72 -3.79
C TYR A 363 6.38 0.12 -3.88
N HIS A 364 6.20 -1.12 -3.42
CA HIS A 364 4.90 -1.77 -3.36
C HIS A 364 3.87 -0.86 -2.67
N GLY A 365 2.82 -0.49 -3.39
CA GLY A 365 1.71 0.31 -2.87
C GLY A 365 2.06 1.67 -2.29
N VAL A 366 3.18 2.28 -2.68
CA VAL A 366 3.72 3.50 -2.08
C VAL A 366 2.68 4.63 -2.00
N PHE A 367 1.81 4.80 -3.01
CA PHE A 367 0.72 5.78 -3.06
C PHE A 367 -0.65 5.12 -3.22
N ALA A 368 -0.76 3.79 -3.08
CA ALA A 368 -2.01 3.10 -3.35
C ALA A 368 -3.16 3.64 -2.49
N GLY A 369 -4.31 3.91 -3.11
CA GLY A 369 -5.50 4.43 -2.45
C GLY A 369 -5.47 5.91 -2.09
N CYS A 370 -4.44 6.67 -2.49
CA CYS A 370 -4.36 8.12 -2.31
C CYS A 370 -5.27 8.84 -3.32
N SER A 371 -6.59 8.69 -3.17
CA SER A 371 -7.60 9.22 -4.11
C SER A 371 -7.65 10.76 -4.16
N GLY A 372 -7.14 11.43 -3.14
CA GLY A 372 -7.04 12.90 -3.06
C GLY A 372 -5.88 13.50 -3.86
N LEU A 373 -4.88 12.68 -4.24
CA LEU A 373 -3.75 13.17 -5.04
C LEU A 373 -4.25 13.73 -6.38
N THR A 374 -3.87 14.97 -6.67
CA THR A 374 -4.14 15.69 -7.92
C THR A 374 -2.82 16.16 -8.54
N GLY A 375 -2.87 16.75 -9.71
CA GLY A 375 -1.65 17.16 -10.41
C GLY A 375 -0.94 15.99 -11.10
N GLU A 376 0.30 16.23 -11.51
CA GLU A 376 1.08 15.31 -12.32
C GLU A 376 1.96 14.39 -11.45
N ILE A 377 2.35 13.25 -12.00
CA ILE A 377 3.43 12.44 -11.44
C ILE A 377 4.74 13.14 -11.76
N PRO A 378 5.59 13.52 -10.78
CA PRO A 378 6.83 14.22 -11.06
C PRO A 378 7.82 13.36 -11.86
N SER A 379 8.53 14.00 -12.82
CA SER A 379 9.70 13.39 -13.49
C SER A 379 10.77 13.04 -12.45
N GLY A 380 11.44 11.90 -12.62
CA GLY A 380 12.46 11.42 -11.68
C GLY A 380 11.94 11.05 -10.29
N LEU A 381 10.63 10.81 -10.14
CA LEU A 381 9.99 10.48 -8.85
C LEU A 381 10.69 9.32 -8.13
N PHE A 382 10.95 8.24 -8.86
CA PHE A 382 11.72 7.11 -8.38
C PHE A 382 13.18 7.28 -8.83
N GLY A 383 14.13 6.92 -8.01
CA GLY A 383 15.55 7.10 -8.29
C GLY A 383 16.04 6.42 -9.57
N LYS A 384 17.35 6.37 -9.75
CA LYS A 384 17.96 5.73 -10.94
C LYS A 384 18.44 4.32 -10.58
N PHE A 385 17.89 3.35 -11.25
CA PHE A 385 18.22 1.95 -11.05
C PHE A 385 19.17 1.40 -12.12
N ASP A 386 19.87 0.30 -11.83
CA ASP A 386 20.81 -0.36 -12.72
C ASP A 386 20.63 -1.89 -12.64
N GLY A 387 19.59 -2.43 -13.24
CA GLY A 387 19.40 -3.88 -13.26
C GLY A 387 17.98 -4.35 -13.51
N ALA A 388 17.82 -5.65 -13.41
CA ALA A 388 16.55 -6.31 -13.66
C ALA A 388 15.50 -5.94 -12.59
N PRO A 389 14.21 -5.87 -13.00
CA PRO A 389 13.12 -5.68 -12.04
C PRO A 389 13.11 -6.78 -10.98
N ALA A 390 12.59 -6.43 -9.80
CA ALA A 390 12.44 -7.36 -8.70
C ALA A 390 10.96 -7.72 -8.45
N TYR A 391 10.74 -8.81 -7.72
CA TYR A 391 9.42 -9.32 -7.32
C TYR A 391 8.60 -8.25 -6.60
N TRP A 392 7.37 -7.96 -7.12
CA TRP A 392 6.41 -6.99 -6.56
C TRP A 392 6.93 -5.57 -6.36
N MET A 393 7.97 -5.14 -7.08
CA MET A 393 8.67 -3.89 -6.77
C MET A 393 7.80 -2.64 -6.89
N PHE A 394 6.91 -2.55 -7.89
CA PHE A 394 5.94 -1.45 -8.08
C PHE A 394 4.48 -1.95 -8.08
N TYR A 395 4.23 -3.14 -7.54
CA TYR A 395 2.87 -3.66 -7.43
C TYR A 395 1.95 -2.63 -6.76
N ILE A 396 0.82 -2.31 -7.39
CA ILE A 396 -0.18 -1.31 -6.93
C ILE A 396 0.39 0.08 -6.56
N ALA A 397 1.55 0.53 -7.07
CA ALA A 397 2.19 1.75 -6.57
C ALA A 397 1.30 3.00 -6.66
N PHE A 398 0.47 3.14 -7.70
CA PHE A 398 -0.52 4.22 -7.86
C PHE A 398 -1.97 3.70 -7.91
N TYR A 399 -2.23 2.49 -7.42
CA TYR A 399 -3.57 1.89 -7.43
C TYR A 399 -4.61 2.84 -6.82
N GLY A 400 -5.67 3.16 -7.57
CA GLY A 400 -6.77 3.98 -7.08
C GLY A 400 -6.46 5.47 -6.90
N CYS A 401 -5.32 5.97 -7.39
CA CYS A 401 -5.00 7.41 -7.41
C CYS A 401 -5.83 8.13 -8.49
N SER A 402 -7.15 8.12 -8.32
CA SER A 402 -8.11 8.57 -9.33
C SER A 402 -8.09 10.06 -9.65
N GLY A 403 -7.43 10.85 -8.81
CA GLY A 403 -7.29 12.30 -8.96
C GLY A 403 -6.06 12.74 -9.77
N LEU A 404 -5.04 11.89 -9.91
CA LEU A 404 -3.82 12.20 -10.68
C LEU A 404 -4.16 12.57 -12.13
N THR A 405 -3.50 13.64 -12.62
CA THR A 405 -3.70 14.22 -13.96
C THR A 405 -2.35 14.26 -14.72
N GLY A 406 -2.36 14.78 -15.93
CA GLY A 406 -1.15 14.90 -16.74
C GLY A 406 -0.63 13.58 -17.31
N PRO A 407 0.49 13.60 -18.03
CA PRO A 407 1.07 12.43 -18.65
C PRO A 407 1.85 11.55 -17.65
N ILE A 408 2.07 10.30 -18.02
CA ILE A 408 3.04 9.44 -17.36
C ILE A 408 4.44 9.92 -17.75
N PRO A 409 5.36 10.20 -16.82
CA PRO A 409 6.72 10.62 -17.17
C PRO A 409 7.50 9.52 -17.92
N GLU A 410 8.24 9.89 -18.96
CA GLU A 410 9.04 8.93 -19.75
C GLU A 410 10.18 8.29 -18.94
N ASP A 411 10.70 9.01 -17.95
CA ASP A 411 11.82 8.58 -17.11
C ASP A 411 11.41 7.87 -15.81
N LEU A 412 10.11 7.58 -15.65
CA LEU A 412 9.56 7.05 -14.39
C LEU A 412 10.25 5.75 -13.94
N PHE A 413 10.67 4.91 -14.88
CA PHE A 413 11.37 3.64 -14.63
C PHE A 413 12.76 3.59 -15.25
N ALA A 414 13.42 4.77 -15.39
CA ALA A 414 14.73 4.87 -16.00
C ALA A 414 15.77 3.96 -15.35
N GLY A 415 16.52 3.21 -16.17
CA GLY A 415 17.58 2.32 -15.75
C GLY A 415 17.14 0.94 -15.32
N ILE A 416 15.84 0.66 -15.20
CA ILE A 416 15.34 -0.69 -14.96
C ILE A 416 15.41 -1.48 -16.27
N ALA A 417 16.26 -2.52 -16.31
CA ALA A 417 16.51 -3.28 -17.53
C ALA A 417 16.80 -4.75 -17.24
N GLY A 418 16.27 -5.65 -18.10
CA GLY A 418 16.51 -7.09 -18.00
C GLY A 418 15.23 -7.90 -17.89
N ALA A 419 15.35 -9.14 -17.42
CA ALA A 419 14.25 -10.08 -17.38
C ALA A 419 13.13 -9.64 -16.41
N PRO A 420 11.85 -9.74 -16.84
CA PRO A 420 10.73 -9.44 -15.98
C PRO A 420 10.71 -10.25 -14.67
N ALA A 421 10.18 -9.66 -13.61
CA ALA A 421 9.86 -10.35 -12.36
C ALA A 421 8.35 -10.47 -12.16
N GLU A 422 7.92 -11.45 -11.38
CA GLU A 422 6.50 -11.68 -11.09
C GLU A 422 5.88 -10.48 -10.39
N ASN A 423 4.70 -10.07 -10.87
CA ASN A 423 3.91 -8.93 -10.38
C ASN A 423 4.66 -7.58 -10.34
N MET A 424 5.78 -7.41 -11.04
CA MET A 424 6.65 -6.23 -10.95
C MET A 424 5.93 -4.89 -11.16
N PHE A 425 4.97 -4.82 -12.10
CA PHE A 425 4.15 -3.65 -12.41
C PHE A 425 2.64 -3.96 -12.38
N SER A 426 2.25 -5.06 -11.76
CA SER A 426 0.84 -5.45 -11.69
C SER A 426 0.03 -4.37 -10.98
N SER A 427 -1.12 -3.98 -11.58
CA SER A 427 -2.05 -2.97 -11.05
C SER A 427 -1.44 -1.60 -10.77
N LEU A 428 -0.30 -1.27 -11.41
CA LEU A 428 0.50 -0.07 -11.13
C LEU A 428 -0.34 1.21 -11.18
N PHE A 429 -1.12 1.43 -12.27
CA PHE A 429 -1.98 2.59 -12.46
C PHE A 429 -3.48 2.23 -12.41
N TYR A 430 -3.83 1.11 -11.79
CA TYR A 430 -5.23 0.67 -11.70
C TYR A 430 -6.15 1.79 -11.21
N GLY A 431 -7.15 2.16 -12.00
CA GLY A 431 -8.16 3.15 -11.63
C GLY A 431 -7.68 4.61 -11.60
N CYS A 432 -6.51 4.94 -12.17
CA CYS A 432 -6.05 6.32 -12.36
C CYS A 432 -6.82 7.00 -13.51
N LYS A 433 -8.11 7.26 -13.28
CA LYS A 433 -9.08 7.67 -14.32
C LYS A 433 -8.77 8.99 -15.02
N LYS A 434 -8.10 9.92 -14.33
CA LYS A 434 -7.77 11.27 -14.83
C LYS A 434 -6.36 11.37 -15.40
N LEU A 435 -5.52 10.33 -15.26
CA LEU A 435 -4.24 10.28 -15.95
C LEU A 435 -4.48 10.46 -17.46
N ALA A 436 -3.79 11.42 -18.09
CA ALA A 436 -4.08 11.87 -19.46
C ALA A 436 -2.80 11.87 -20.32
N GLY A 437 -2.97 12.12 -21.62
CA GLY A 437 -1.84 12.07 -22.57
C GLY A 437 -1.53 10.65 -23.05
N PRO A 438 -0.50 10.51 -23.93
CA PRO A 438 -0.12 9.22 -24.46
C PRO A 438 0.65 8.38 -23.43
N ILE A 439 0.62 7.06 -23.61
CA ILE A 439 1.55 6.15 -22.93
C ILE A 439 2.95 6.40 -23.53
N PRO A 440 4.00 6.64 -22.72
CA PRO A 440 5.35 6.89 -23.25
C PRO A 440 5.89 5.69 -24.03
N GLU A 441 6.50 5.94 -25.18
CA GLU A 441 7.00 4.87 -26.07
C GLU A 441 8.06 3.98 -25.40
N ASN A 442 8.92 4.59 -24.58
CA ASN A 442 10.04 3.92 -23.94
C ASN A 442 9.80 3.52 -22.48
N LEU A 443 8.53 3.58 -22.00
CA LEU A 443 8.22 3.39 -20.57
C LEU A 443 8.78 2.07 -20.01
N PHE A 444 8.77 0.98 -20.80
CA PHE A 444 9.29 -0.34 -20.43
C PHE A 444 10.37 -0.86 -21.39
N SER A 445 11.02 0.03 -22.15
CA SER A 445 11.99 -0.38 -23.18
C SER A 445 13.19 -1.17 -22.67
N GLY A 446 13.54 -1.04 -21.39
CA GLY A 446 14.59 -1.83 -20.75
C GLY A 446 14.17 -3.25 -20.37
N ILE A 447 12.87 -3.54 -20.33
CA ILE A 447 12.36 -4.85 -19.90
C ILE A 447 12.43 -5.82 -21.07
N SER A 448 13.17 -6.92 -20.92
CA SER A 448 13.40 -7.87 -22.01
C SER A 448 13.62 -9.30 -21.52
N GLY A 449 13.29 -10.29 -22.39
CA GLY A 449 13.48 -11.70 -22.10
C GLY A 449 12.20 -12.41 -21.66
N LYS A 450 12.36 -13.53 -20.93
CA LYS A 450 11.25 -14.44 -20.62
C LYS A 450 10.20 -13.78 -19.74
N PRO A 451 8.90 -13.86 -20.09
CA PRO A 451 7.81 -13.34 -19.28
C PRO A 451 7.78 -13.93 -17.86
N ALA A 452 7.30 -13.13 -16.91
CA ALA A 452 6.99 -13.59 -15.56
C ALA A 452 5.48 -13.50 -15.28
N GLY A 453 5.01 -14.26 -14.30
CA GLY A 453 3.57 -14.28 -13.93
C GLY A 453 3.06 -12.90 -13.56
N SER A 454 1.90 -12.52 -14.10
CA SER A 454 1.19 -11.27 -13.84
C SER A 454 2.04 -9.99 -13.93
N MET A 455 3.15 -9.99 -14.68
CA MET A 455 4.12 -8.89 -14.73
C MET A 455 3.51 -7.53 -15.09
N PHE A 456 2.49 -7.49 -15.98
CA PHE A 456 1.75 -6.30 -16.41
C PHE A 456 0.23 -6.43 -16.21
N SER A 457 -0.19 -7.37 -15.36
CA SER A 457 -1.60 -7.60 -15.06
C SER A 457 -2.25 -6.34 -14.51
N TYR A 458 -3.42 -5.93 -15.05
CA TYR A 458 -4.17 -4.74 -14.64
C TYR A 458 -3.37 -3.41 -14.70
N LEU A 459 -2.28 -3.33 -15.44
CA LEU A 459 -1.33 -2.21 -15.46
C LEU A 459 -2.01 -0.84 -15.58
N PHE A 460 -2.87 -0.68 -16.62
CA PHE A 460 -3.63 0.56 -16.90
C PHE A 460 -5.14 0.36 -16.73
N TYR A 461 -5.58 -0.64 -15.98
CA TYR A 461 -6.99 -0.93 -15.82
C TYR A 461 -7.80 0.30 -15.39
N GLY A 462 -8.80 0.67 -16.20
CA GLY A 462 -9.69 1.81 -15.91
C GLY A 462 -9.04 3.19 -16.03
N CYS A 463 -7.87 3.31 -16.68
CA CYS A 463 -7.23 4.61 -17.00
C CYS A 463 -7.94 5.25 -18.21
N SER A 464 -9.20 5.65 -18.03
CA SER A 464 -10.06 6.16 -19.10
C SER A 464 -9.62 7.51 -19.67
N GLY A 465 -8.71 8.23 -18.98
CA GLY A 465 -8.14 9.51 -19.43
C GLY A 465 -6.94 9.38 -20.37
N LEU A 466 -6.26 8.22 -20.42
CA LEU A 466 -5.13 7.99 -21.34
C LEU A 466 -5.60 8.08 -22.80
N THR A 467 -4.82 8.79 -23.63
CA THR A 467 -5.14 9.10 -25.03
C THR A 467 -4.00 8.68 -25.97
N GLY A 468 -4.18 8.90 -27.28
CA GLY A 468 -3.19 8.49 -28.28
C GLY A 468 -3.20 6.98 -28.54
N SER A 469 -2.24 6.49 -29.31
CA SER A 469 -2.10 5.10 -29.66
C SER A 469 -1.30 4.32 -28.61
N ILE A 470 -1.52 3.01 -28.56
CA ILE A 470 -0.64 2.11 -27.81
C ILE A 470 0.72 2.10 -28.51
N PRO A 471 1.84 2.36 -27.78
CA PRO A 471 3.17 2.40 -28.40
C PRO A 471 3.59 1.03 -28.95
N GLU A 472 4.17 1.02 -30.16
CA GLU A 472 4.58 -0.22 -30.84
C GLU A 472 5.64 -1.00 -30.06
N LYS A 473 6.55 -0.27 -29.39
CA LYS A 473 7.67 -0.88 -28.66
C LYS A 473 7.41 -1.13 -27.18
N LEU A 474 6.17 -0.89 -26.69
CA LEU A 474 5.87 -0.90 -25.25
C LEU A 474 6.32 -2.21 -24.56
N PHE A 475 6.09 -3.37 -25.21
CA PHE A 475 6.45 -4.68 -24.68
C PHE A 475 7.35 -5.49 -25.66
N ALA A 476 7.96 -4.84 -26.65
CA ALA A 476 8.70 -5.51 -27.73
C ALA A 476 9.92 -6.31 -27.25
N GLY A 477 10.47 -6.03 -26.07
CA GLY A 477 11.57 -6.76 -25.47
C GLY A 477 11.18 -8.13 -24.88
N ILE A 478 9.90 -8.42 -24.72
CA ILE A 478 9.44 -9.67 -24.12
C ILE A 478 9.55 -10.81 -25.12
N SER A 479 10.13 -11.94 -24.72
CA SER A 479 10.32 -13.11 -25.59
C SER A 479 10.40 -14.40 -24.80
N GLY A 480 10.05 -15.54 -25.45
CA GLY A 480 10.10 -16.86 -24.84
C GLY A 480 8.73 -17.41 -24.45
N ALA A 481 8.73 -18.46 -23.61
CA ALA A 481 7.49 -19.12 -23.23
C ALA A 481 6.56 -18.21 -22.41
N PRO A 482 5.26 -18.16 -22.75
CA PRO A 482 4.28 -17.36 -22.00
C PRO A 482 4.22 -17.66 -20.50
N ALA A 483 3.77 -16.69 -19.69
CA ALA A 483 3.52 -16.84 -18.26
C ALA A 483 2.05 -16.55 -17.92
N TRP A 484 1.56 -17.09 -16.81
CA TRP A 484 0.19 -16.93 -16.37
C TRP A 484 -0.15 -15.45 -16.09
N GLY A 485 -1.33 -15.01 -16.51
CA GLY A 485 -1.84 -13.67 -16.25
C GLY A 485 -0.97 -12.50 -16.72
N MET A 486 0.07 -12.72 -17.54
CA MET A 486 1.12 -11.72 -17.84
C MET A 486 0.60 -10.39 -18.39
N TYR A 487 -0.49 -10.40 -19.19
CA TYR A 487 -1.14 -9.19 -19.73
C TYR A 487 -2.64 -9.11 -19.36
N ARG A 488 -3.03 -9.83 -18.30
CA ARG A 488 -4.44 -9.84 -17.85
C ARG A 488 -4.92 -8.42 -17.60
N ASN A 489 -6.02 -8.02 -18.28
CA ASN A 489 -6.67 -6.73 -18.12
C ASN A 489 -5.72 -5.49 -18.25
N THR A 490 -4.60 -5.61 -18.97
CA THR A 490 -3.56 -4.57 -19.05
C THR A 490 -4.10 -3.20 -19.44
N PHE A 491 -4.98 -3.14 -20.45
CA PHE A 491 -5.60 -1.91 -20.97
C PHE A 491 -7.11 -1.86 -20.71
N ALA A 492 -7.66 -2.80 -19.95
CA ALA A 492 -9.11 -2.86 -19.77
C ALA A 492 -9.69 -1.56 -19.26
N GLY A 493 -10.73 -1.04 -19.91
CA GLY A 493 -11.37 0.24 -19.57
C GLY A 493 -10.59 1.50 -19.97
N CYS A 494 -9.51 1.40 -20.76
CA CYS A 494 -8.83 2.56 -21.35
C CYS A 494 -9.63 3.09 -22.54
N SER A 495 -10.82 3.59 -22.29
CA SER A 495 -11.82 3.93 -23.31
C SER A 495 -11.46 5.14 -24.19
N SER A 496 -10.40 5.89 -23.86
CA SER A 496 -9.92 7.03 -24.65
C SER A 496 -8.67 6.74 -25.49
N LEU A 497 -8.05 5.56 -25.37
CA LEU A 497 -7.00 5.13 -26.28
C LEU A 497 -7.56 5.02 -27.72
N THR A 498 -6.78 5.47 -28.68
CA THR A 498 -7.13 5.56 -30.12
C THR A 498 -6.09 4.84 -30.98
N GLY A 499 -6.27 4.87 -32.30
CA GLY A 499 -5.36 4.22 -33.24
C GLY A 499 -5.53 2.69 -33.25
N SER A 500 -4.67 2.01 -33.99
CA SER A 500 -4.68 0.56 -34.14
C SER A 500 -3.90 -0.14 -33.03
N ILE A 501 -4.24 -1.38 -32.75
CA ILE A 501 -3.39 -2.26 -31.93
C ILE A 501 -2.10 -2.55 -32.74
N PRO A 502 -0.91 -2.32 -32.17
CA PRO A 502 0.34 -2.57 -32.88
C PRO A 502 0.54 -4.05 -33.23
N ASP A 503 1.07 -4.32 -34.42
CA ASP A 503 1.49 -5.68 -34.77
C ASP A 503 2.64 -6.12 -33.85
N ARG A 504 2.58 -7.33 -33.34
CA ARG A 504 3.57 -7.88 -32.37
C ARG A 504 3.75 -7.05 -31.08
N LEU A 505 2.69 -6.34 -30.63
CA LEU A 505 2.72 -5.55 -29.37
C LEU A 505 3.31 -6.31 -28.19
N PHE A 506 3.06 -7.61 -28.09
CA PHE A 506 3.45 -8.44 -26.94
C PHE A 506 4.81 -9.13 -27.10
N GLY A 507 5.60 -8.74 -28.12
CA GLY A 507 6.93 -9.32 -28.38
C GLY A 507 6.88 -10.64 -29.12
N ALA A 508 7.81 -11.55 -28.84
CA ALA A 508 7.97 -12.81 -29.56
C ALA A 508 7.85 -14.01 -28.61
N PHE A 509 6.72 -14.72 -28.69
CA PHE A 509 6.49 -15.94 -27.90
C PHE A 509 6.98 -17.18 -28.62
N ASP A 510 7.27 -18.25 -27.86
CA ASP A 510 7.72 -19.56 -28.36
C ASP A 510 7.18 -20.73 -27.51
N GLY A 511 5.94 -20.72 -27.10
CA GLY A 511 5.43 -21.78 -26.25
C GLY A 511 3.91 -21.81 -26.05
N ALA A 512 3.50 -22.75 -25.19
CA ALA A 512 2.09 -22.98 -24.92
C ALA A 512 1.48 -21.85 -24.09
N PRO A 513 0.18 -21.55 -24.38
CA PRO A 513 -0.55 -20.58 -23.56
C PRO A 513 -0.57 -20.94 -22.08
N GLN A 514 -0.73 -19.92 -21.25
CA GLN A 514 -0.88 -20.05 -19.80
C GLN A 514 -2.20 -19.44 -19.34
N ASP A 515 -2.64 -19.81 -18.11
CA ASP A 515 -3.92 -19.40 -17.57
C ASP A 515 -4.06 -17.87 -17.53
N GLY A 516 -5.16 -17.35 -18.09
CA GLY A 516 -5.52 -15.94 -18.07
C GLY A 516 -4.52 -14.98 -18.71
N MET A 517 -3.59 -15.44 -19.55
CA MET A 517 -2.47 -14.63 -20.05
C MET A 517 -2.88 -13.36 -20.79
N PHE A 518 -4.00 -13.38 -21.52
CA PHE A 518 -4.61 -12.21 -22.22
C PHE A 518 -6.06 -11.95 -21.79
N ASP A 519 -6.48 -12.49 -20.66
CA ASP A 519 -7.81 -12.24 -20.12
C ASP A 519 -8.08 -10.73 -20.05
N GLY A 520 -9.13 -10.27 -20.74
CA GLY A 520 -9.61 -8.89 -20.74
C GLY A 520 -8.62 -7.82 -21.21
N THR A 521 -7.53 -8.18 -21.87
CA THR A 521 -6.42 -7.25 -22.17
C THR A 521 -6.86 -5.91 -22.73
N PHE A 522 -7.78 -5.89 -23.69
CA PHE A 522 -8.32 -4.66 -24.31
C PHE A 522 -9.80 -4.42 -23.97
N ASN A 523 -10.36 -5.14 -23.00
CA ASN A 523 -11.78 -5.05 -22.67
C ASN A 523 -12.21 -3.59 -22.46
N GLY A 524 -13.22 -3.11 -23.21
CA GLY A 524 -13.75 -1.75 -23.08
C GLY A 524 -12.89 -0.64 -23.69
N CYS A 525 -11.86 -0.97 -24.48
CA CYS A 525 -11.10 0.02 -25.27
C CYS A 525 -11.90 0.45 -26.51
N SER A 526 -13.02 1.13 -26.29
CA SER A 526 -14.05 1.39 -27.32
C SER A 526 -13.62 2.32 -28.46
N LYS A 527 -12.55 3.10 -28.29
CA LYS A 527 -12.02 4.01 -29.30
C LYS A 527 -10.80 3.47 -30.07
N LEU A 528 -10.28 2.28 -29.72
CA LEU A 528 -9.32 1.61 -30.59
C LEU A 528 -9.95 1.35 -31.96
N THR A 529 -9.19 1.60 -33.03
CA THR A 529 -9.63 1.49 -34.43
C THR A 529 -8.76 0.55 -35.24
N GLY A 530 -9.07 0.38 -36.51
CA GLY A 530 -8.33 -0.54 -37.39
C GLY A 530 -8.65 -2.00 -37.13
N SER A 531 -7.96 -2.90 -37.84
CA SER A 531 -8.14 -4.34 -37.72
C SER A 531 -7.32 -4.92 -36.55
N ILE A 532 -7.74 -6.07 -36.05
CA ILE A 532 -6.93 -6.88 -35.15
C ILE A 532 -5.72 -7.36 -35.95
N PRO A 533 -4.47 -7.19 -35.45
CA PRO A 533 -3.28 -7.61 -36.18
C PRO A 533 -3.16 -9.13 -36.27
N GLU A 534 -2.73 -9.62 -37.45
CA GLU A 534 -2.60 -11.05 -37.69
C GLU A 534 -1.52 -11.72 -36.81
N ASN A 535 -0.42 -10.99 -36.50
CA ASN A 535 0.69 -11.50 -35.73
C ASN A 535 0.63 -11.17 -34.23
N LEU A 536 -0.53 -10.67 -33.73
CA LEU A 536 -0.66 -10.20 -32.34
C LEU A 536 -0.30 -11.29 -31.32
N PHE A 537 -0.66 -12.55 -31.61
CA PHE A 537 -0.38 -13.71 -30.77
C PHE A 537 0.59 -14.72 -31.43
N ALA A 538 1.40 -14.26 -32.40
CA ALA A 538 2.33 -15.11 -33.10
C ALA A 538 3.31 -15.81 -32.13
N GLY A 539 3.58 -17.11 -32.38
CA GLY A 539 4.46 -17.93 -31.57
C GLY A 539 3.80 -18.57 -30.34
N ILE A 540 2.55 -18.25 -30.04
CA ILE A 540 1.76 -19.00 -29.05
C ILE A 540 1.24 -20.26 -29.71
N VAL A 541 1.73 -21.42 -29.27
CA VAL A 541 1.44 -22.70 -29.90
C VAL A 541 1.19 -23.80 -28.87
N GLY A 542 0.25 -24.72 -29.17
CA GLY A 542 0.01 -25.90 -28.37
C GLY A 542 -1.25 -25.88 -27.53
N LYS A 543 -1.25 -26.59 -26.41
CA LYS A 543 -2.46 -26.86 -25.61
C LYS A 543 -3.06 -25.59 -25.03
N PRO A 544 -4.39 -25.37 -25.20
CA PRO A 544 -5.11 -24.25 -24.56
C PRO A 544 -4.95 -24.24 -23.04
N ALA A 545 -5.03 -23.04 -22.45
CA ALA A 545 -5.04 -22.82 -21.00
C ALA A 545 -6.36 -22.14 -20.58
N SER A 546 -6.69 -22.24 -19.30
CA SER A 546 -7.92 -21.67 -18.75
C SER A 546 -7.96 -20.16 -18.92
N SER A 547 -9.12 -19.64 -19.39
CA SER A 547 -9.38 -18.19 -19.54
C SER A 547 -8.30 -17.44 -20.35
N MET A 548 -7.52 -18.11 -21.19
CA MET A 548 -6.37 -17.53 -21.88
C MET A 548 -6.70 -16.30 -22.72
N PHE A 549 -7.90 -16.25 -23.33
CA PHE A 549 -8.41 -15.14 -24.14
C PHE A 549 -9.78 -14.65 -23.67
N TRP A 550 -10.16 -14.90 -22.43
CA TRP A 550 -11.44 -14.44 -21.89
C TRP A 550 -11.59 -12.93 -22.08
N GLY A 551 -12.60 -12.50 -22.84
CA GLY A 551 -12.94 -11.09 -23.01
C GLY A 551 -11.83 -10.20 -23.59
N THR A 552 -10.81 -10.78 -24.25
CA THR A 552 -9.61 -10.03 -24.70
C THR A 552 -9.95 -8.75 -25.45
N PHE A 553 -10.94 -8.79 -26.36
CA PHE A 553 -11.40 -7.64 -27.16
C PHE A 553 -12.83 -7.21 -26.80
N ARG A 554 -13.40 -7.71 -25.69
CA ARG A 554 -14.79 -7.41 -25.33
C ARG A 554 -15.04 -5.91 -25.33
N SER A 555 -16.17 -5.49 -25.93
CA SER A 555 -16.59 -4.08 -26.01
C SER A 555 -15.58 -3.13 -26.70
N CYS A 556 -14.73 -3.66 -27.57
CA CYS A 556 -13.88 -2.84 -28.47
C CYS A 556 -14.70 -2.44 -29.70
N THR A 557 -15.68 -1.56 -29.51
CA THR A 557 -16.67 -1.19 -30.54
C THR A 557 -16.09 -0.45 -31.73
N GLY A 558 -14.91 0.18 -31.59
CA GLY A 558 -14.21 0.91 -32.65
C GLY A 558 -13.32 0.05 -33.54
N LEU A 559 -13.00 -1.21 -33.15
CA LEU A 559 -12.25 -2.13 -34.00
C LEU A 559 -13.08 -2.47 -35.27
N THR A 560 -12.39 -2.47 -36.42
CA THR A 560 -13.00 -2.68 -37.74
C THR A 560 -12.26 -3.77 -38.52
N GLY A 561 -12.69 -4.03 -39.75
CA GLY A 561 -12.07 -5.05 -40.59
C GLY A 561 -12.47 -6.48 -40.21
N SER A 562 -11.88 -7.46 -40.91
CA SER A 562 -12.17 -8.86 -40.71
C SER A 562 -11.34 -9.50 -39.61
N LEU A 563 -11.81 -10.60 -39.04
CA LEU A 563 -11.06 -11.45 -38.15
C LEU A 563 -9.88 -12.08 -38.89
N PRO A 564 -8.62 -11.94 -38.37
CA PRO A 564 -7.44 -12.54 -39.03
C PRO A 564 -7.51 -14.07 -38.97
N ALA A 565 -7.38 -14.74 -40.09
CA ALA A 565 -7.53 -16.20 -40.16
C ALA A 565 -6.55 -17.00 -39.30
N ASN A 566 -5.35 -16.44 -39.10
CA ASN A 566 -4.27 -17.10 -38.35
C ASN A 566 -4.19 -16.65 -36.88
N LEU A 567 -5.11 -15.84 -36.39
CA LEU A 567 -5.02 -15.25 -35.03
C LEU A 567 -4.79 -16.29 -33.92
N PHE A 568 -5.45 -17.45 -34.02
CA PHE A 568 -5.36 -18.54 -33.06
C PHE A 568 -4.85 -19.86 -33.69
N ALA A 569 -4.27 -19.83 -34.89
CA ALA A 569 -3.86 -21.03 -35.64
C ALA A 569 -2.86 -21.93 -34.91
N GLY A 570 -2.07 -21.40 -34.00
CA GLY A 570 -1.12 -22.16 -33.18
C GLY A 570 -1.74 -22.97 -32.05
N ILE A 571 -3.02 -22.74 -31.72
CA ILE A 571 -3.69 -23.40 -30.59
C ILE A 571 -4.13 -24.81 -31.03
N SER A 572 -3.77 -25.83 -30.24
CA SER A 572 -4.11 -27.21 -30.55
C SER A 572 -4.18 -28.08 -29.29
N GLY A 573 -5.02 -29.15 -29.35
CA GLY A 573 -5.15 -30.09 -28.22
C GLY A 573 -6.48 -30.01 -27.50
N LYS A 574 -6.52 -30.45 -26.25
CA LYS A 574 -7.78 -30.51 -25.48
C LYS A 574 -8.25 -29.13 -25.10
N PRO A 575 -9.57 -28.83 -25.29
CA PRO A 575 -10.17 -27.57 -24.84
C PRO A 575 -9.90 -27.27 -23.35
N ALA A 576 -9.86 -25.98 -22.98
CA ALA A 576 -9.68 -25.53 -21.61
C ALA A 576 -10.86 -24.68 -21.12
N TYR A 577 -11.05 -24.62 -19.82
CA TYR A 577 -12.11 -23.85 -19.14
C TYR A 577 -12.09 -22.39 -19.57
N GLN A 578 -13.26 -21.86 -20.04
CA GLN A 578 -13.48 -20.45 -20.42
C GLN A 578 -12.45 -19.88 -21.43
N MET A 579 -11.77 -20.69 -22.21
CA MET A 579 -10.61 -20.27 -23.02
C MET A 579 -10.90 -19.13 -23.99
N TYR A 580 -12.11 -19.04 -24.56
CA TYR A 580 -12.55 -17.97 -25.47
C TYR A 580 -13.85 -17.29 -25.01
N LEU A 581 -14.20 -17.39 -23.72
CA LEU A 581 -15.39 -16.75 -23.17
C LEU A 581 -15.39 -15.25 -23.49
N SER A 582 -16.44 -14.78 -24.18
CA SER A 582 -16.66 -13.36 -24.53
C SER A 582 -15.50 -12.67 -25.29
N THR A 583 -14.61 -13.40 -25.96
CA THR A 583 -13.38 -12.85 -26.57
C THR A 583 -13.68 -11.63 -27.45
N PHE A 584 -14.72 -11.65 -28.27
CA PHE A 584 -15.13 -10.57 -29.18
C PHE A 584 -16.51 -9.98 -28.84
N SER A 585 -17.07 -10.32 -27.67
CA SER A 585 -18.42 -9.82 -27.30
C SER A 585 -18.48 -8.30 -27.44
N ASP A 586 -19.56 -7.80 -28.03
CA ASP A 586 -19.85 -6.38 -28.27
C ASP A 586 -18.84 -5.65 -29.22
N CYS A 587 -18.07 -6.39 -30.03
CA CYS A 587 -17.24 -5.80 -31.09
C CYS A 587 -18.08 -5.50 -32.33
N THR A 588 -18.94 -4.49 -32.25
CA THR A 588 -19.94 -4.16 -33.27
C THR A 588 -19.36 -3.67 -34.60
N GLY A 589 -18.11 -3.16 -34.59
CA GLY A 589 -17.41 -2.63 -35.76
C GLY A 589 -16.67 -3.69 -36.58
N LEU A 590 -16.45 -4.91 -36.06
CA LEU A 590 -15.85 -6.01 -36.82
C LEU A 590 -16.75 -6.42 -37.98
N THR A 591 -16.15 -6.66 -39.15
CA THR A 591 -16.86 -6.98 -40.41
C THR A 591 -16.32 -8.25 -41.05
N GLY A 592 -16.88 -8.63 -42.19
CA GLY A 592 -16.46 -9.85 -42.89
C GLY A 592 -16.96 -11.14 -42.23
N SER A 593 -16.51 -12.28 -42.74
CA SER A 593 -16.91 -13.62 -42.26
C SER A 593 -15.99 -14.10 -41.10
N ILE A 594 -16.51 -14.98 -40.28
CA ILE A 594 -15.71 -15.77 -39.35
C ILE A 594 -14.87 -16.74 -40.18
N PRO A 595 -13.53 -16.79 -39.99
CA PRO A 595 -12.67 -17.72 -40.74
C PRO A 595 -12.95 -19.19 -40.39
N ASP A 596 -12.80 -20.08 -41.39
CA ASP A 596 -12.88 -21.51 -41.13
C ASP A 596 -11.74 -21.95 -40.19
N ARG A 597 -12.01 -22.91 -39.29
CA ARG A 597 -11.04 -23.38 -38.26
C ARG A 597 -10.38 -22.27 -37.43
N PHE A 598 -11.10 -21.16 -37.19
CA PHE A 598 -10.61 -19.94 -36.57
C PHE A 598 -9.91 -20.16 -35.22
N PHE A 599 -10.38 -21.11 -34.42
CA PHE A 599 -9.89 -21.36 -33.07
C PHE A 599 -8.73 -22.38 -32.99
N GLY A 600 -8.16 -22.77 -34.13
CA GLY A 600 -7.12 -23.80 -34.21
C GLY A 600 -7.68 -25.22 -34.32
N THR A 601 -7.00 -26.20 -33.74
CA THR A 601 -7.38 -27.61 -33.86
C THR A 601 -7.54 -28.26 -32.49
N PHE A 602 -8.75 -28.80 -32.23
CA PHE A 602 -9.02 -29.48 -30.96
C PHE A 602 -9.00 -31.00 -31.13
N ASP A 603 -8.76 -31.74 -30.04
CA ASP A 603 -8.72 -33.22 -29.99
C ASP A 603 -9.32 -33.75 -28.65
N GLY A 604 -10.33 -33.13 -28.11
CA GLY A 604 -10.84 -33.55 -26.81
C GLY A 604 -12.22 -33.08 -26.44
N ALA A 605 -12.63 -33.48 -25.25
CA ALA A 605 -13.95 -33.16 -24.73
C ALA A 605 -14.13 -31.65 -24.46
N PRO A 606 -15.37 -31.13 -24.70
CA PRO A 606 -15.68 -29.75 -24.37
C PRO A 606 -15.49 -29.49 -22.86
N THR A 607 -15.23 -28.23 -22.54
CA THR A 607 -15.12 -27.74 -21.16
C THR A 607 -16.14 -26.63 -20.90
N GLU A 608 -16.40 -26.35 -19.64
CA GLU A 608 -17.35 -25.33 -19.23
C GLU A 608 -17.03 -23.97 -19.83
N SER A 609 -18.07 -23.33 -20.40
CA SER A 609 -18.07 -21.97 -20.95
C SER A 609 -16.96 -21.68 -22.00
N MET A 610 -16.39 -22.70 -22.65
CA MET A 610 -15.21 -22.55 -23.52
C MET A 610 -15.40 -21.56 -24.67
N PHE A 611 -16.62 -21.43 -25.23
CA PHE A 611 -16.98 -20.48 -26.29
C PHE A 611 -18.18 -19.60 -25.90
N ALA A 612 -18.52 -19.53 -24.61
CA ALA A 612 -19.70 -18.76 -24.22
C ALA A 612 -19.52 -17.28 -24.60
N ALA A 613 -20.59 -16.72 -25.24
CA ALA A 613 -20.65 -15.34 -25.69
C ALA A 613 -19.48 -14.86 -26.59
N THR A 614 -18.73 -15.74 -27.23
CA THR A 614 -17.52 -15.39 -27.99
C THR A 614 -17.75 -14.29 -29.01
N PHE A 615 -18.85 -14.37 -29.82
CA PHE A 615 -19.25 -13.39 -30.84
C PHE A 615 -20.53 -12.67 -30.46
N ALA A 616 -20.92 -12.67 -29.19
CA ALA A 616 -22.12 -12.03 -28.73
C ALA A 616 -22.19 -10.56 -29.18
N ARG A 617 -23.29 -10.15 -29.81
CA ARG A 617 -23.53 -8.79 -30.29
C ARG A 617 -22.52 -8.24 -31.32
N CYS A 618 -21.75 -9.10 -31.99
CA CYS A 618 -20.88 -8.71 -33.11
C CYS A 618 -21.73 -8.46 -34.38
N SER A 619 -22.53 -7.41 -34.38
CA SER A 619 -23.55 -7.15 -35.41
C SER A 619 -22.99 -6.84 -36.81
N GLY A 620 -21.71 -6.44 -36.90
CA GLY A 620 -21.02 -6.17 -38.16
C GLY A 620 -20.46 -7.41 -38.88
N LEU A 621 -20.30 -8.55 -38.18
CA LEU A 621 -19.87 -9.80 -38.78
C LEU A 621 -20.96 -10.28 -39.79
N THR A 622 -20.51 -10.78 -40.96
CA THR A 622 -21.38 -11.19 -42.07
C THR A 622 -21.02 -12.58 -42.58
N GLY A 623 -21.77 -13.09 -43.55
CA GLY A 623 -21.56 -14.43 -44.11
C GLY A 623 -22.11 -15.53 -43.22
N SER A 624 -21.79 -16.78 -43.58
CA SER A 624 -22.25 -17.98 -42.86
C SER A 624 -21.36 -18.35 -41.69
N ILE A 625 -21.91 -19.05 -40.72
CA ILE A 625 -21.13 -19.74 -39.69
C ILE A 625 -20.29 -20.83 -40.35
N PRO A 626 -18.94 -20.87 -40.11
CA PRO A 626 -18.11 -21.90 -40.77
C PRO A 626 -18.39 -23.32 -40.26
N GLU A 627 -18.40 -24.29 -41.14
CA GLU A 627 -18.66 -25.70 -40.81
C GLU A 627 -17.64 -26.28 -39.82
N ASN A 628 -16.36 -25.92 -39.96
CA ASN A 628 -15.28 -26.47 -39.15
C ASN A 628 -14.91 -25.56 -37.95
N LEU A 629 -15.76 -24.60 -37.56
CA LEU A 629 -15.45 -23.63 -36.50
C LEU A 629 -15.09 -24.30 -35.16
N PHE A 630 -15.78 -25.43 -34.86
CA PHE A 630 -15.58 -26.19 -33.60
C PHE A 630 -15.05 -27.61 -33.88
N ALA A 631 -14.42 -27.81 -35.05
CA ALA A 631 -13.90 -29.13 -35.43
C ALA A 631 -12.93 -29.71 -34.42
N GLY A 632 -13.04 -31.03 -34.17
CA GLY A 632 -12.17 -31.77 -33.25
C GLY A 632 -12.61 -31.73 -31.78
N ILE A 633 -13.66 -30.98 -31.44
CA ILE A 633 -14.31 -31.09 -30.13
C ILE A 633 -15.16 -32.32 -30.11
N VAL A 634 -14.79 -33.30 -29.25
CA VAL A 634 -15.46 -34.62 -29.21
C VAL A 634 -15.72 -35.07 -27.80
N GLY A 635 -16.93 -35.54 -27.51
CA GLY A 635 -17.25 -36.11 -26.18
C GLY A 635 -18.48 -35.48 -25.54
N LYS A 636 -18.68 -35.74 -24.25
CA LYS A 636 -19.86 -35.33 -23.50
C LYS A 636 -20.00 -33.82 -23.45
N PRO A 637 -21.22 -33.26 -23.55
CA PRO A 637 -21.47 -31.84 -23.39
C PRO A 637 -20.95 -31.30 -22.04
N ALA A 638 -20.47 -30.04 -22.03
CA ALA A 638 -20.08 -29.33 -20.81
C ALA A 638 -21.06 -28.15 -20.53
N PRO A 639 -21.20 -27.73 -19.27
CA PRO A 639 -22.05 -26.61 -18.91
C PRO A 639 -21.66 -25.33 -19.68
N TYR A 640 -22.67 -24.60 -20.17
CA TYR A 640 -22.53 -23.29 -20.81
C TYR A 640 -21.56 -23.25 -22.01
N MET A 641 -21.10 -24.39 -22.57
CA MET A 641 -20.00 -24.46 -23.55
C MET A 641 -20.20 -23.58 -24.78
N PHE A 642 -21.48 -23.40 -25.27
CA PHE A 642 -21.85 -22.54 -26.39
C PHE A 642 -22.91 -21.51 -26.00
N GLN A 643 -23.10 -21.23 -24.71
CA GLN A 643 -24.08 -20.23 -24.25
C GLN A 643 -23.84 -18.89 -24.94
N GLN A 644 -24.86 -18.34 -25.57
CA GLN A 644 -24.83 -17.00 -26.19
C GLN A 644 -23.73 -16.79 -27.24
N THR A 645 -23.11 -17.83 -27.78
CA THR A 645 -21.95 -17.72 -28.69
C THR A 645 -22.13 -16.69 -29.78
N PHE A 646 -23.30 -16.70 -30.44
CA PHE A 646 -23.65 -15.81 -31.55
C PHE A 646 -24.83 -14.88 -31.23
N ILE A 647 -25.29 -14.80 -30.00
CA ILE A 647 -26.46 -13.97 -29.64
C ILE A 647 -26.36 -12.58 -30.26
N SER A 648 -27.40 -12.15 -30.98
CA SER A 648 -27.47 -10.80 -31.59
C SER A 648 -26.31 -10.45 -32.54
N ALA A 649 -25.58 -11.41 -33.09
CA ALA A 649 -24.65 -11.19 -34.19
C ALA A 649 -25.43 -11.07 -35.51
N THR A 650 -26.27 -10.06 -35.62
CA THR A 650 -27.37 -9.91 -36.61
C THR A 650 -26.93 -9.78 -38.08
N GLY A 651 -25.63 -9.64 -38.34
CA GLY A 651 -25.06 -9.65 -39.69
C GLY A 651 -24.85 -11.06 -40.26
N LEU A 652 -24.73 -12.09 -39.39
CA LEU A 652 -24.60 -13.49 -39.83
C LEU A 652 -25.83 -13.96 -40.56
N SER A 653 -25.62 -14.76 -41.60
CA SER A 653 -26.68 -15.23 -42.54
C SER A 653 -26.34 -16.62 -43.09
N GLY A 654 -27.23 -17.17 -43.93
CA GLY A 654 -27.05 -18.53 -44.49
C GLY A 654 -27.47 -19.62 -43.52
N GLU A 655 -27.17 -20.86 -43.86
CA GLU A 655 -27.57 -22.01 -43.06
C GLU A 655 -26.64 -22.27 -41.87
N ILE A 656 -27.19 -22.87 -40.82
CA ILE A 656 -26.38 -23.42 -39.72
C ILE A 656 -25.75 -24.73 -40.25
N PRO A 657 -24.42 -24.86 -40.28
CA PRO A 657 -23.79 -26.07 -40.83
C PRO A 657 -24.18 -27.33 -40.07
N GLU A 658 -24.48 -28.38 -40.82
CA GLU A 658 -24.95 -29.67 -40.26
C GLU A 658 -23.92 -30.29 -39.32
N ASN A 659 -22.63 -30.14 -39.62
CA ASN A 659 -21.54 -30.73 -38.86
C ASN A 659 -20.95 -29.79 -37.80
N LEU A 660 -21.57 -28.63 -37.56
CA LEU A 660 -21.02 -27.62 -36.60
C LEU A 660 -20.75 -28.21 -35.21
N PHE A 661 -21.56 -29.16 -34.76
CA PHE A 661 -21.48 -29.81 -33.47
C PHE A 661 -21.28 -31.34 -33.56
N ALA A 662 -20.85 -31.88 -34.70
CA ALA A 662 -20.85 -33.32 -35.00
C ALA A 662 -20.09 -34.18 -33.97
N GLY A 663 -19.10 -33.65 -33.26
CA GLY A 663 -18.34 -34.39 -32.25
C GLY A 663 -18.97 -34.49 -30.86
N ILE A 664 -20.09 -33.80 -30.61
CA ILE A 664 -20.72 -33.80 -29.30
C ILE A 664 -21.46 -35.12 -29.06
N ASP A 665 -21.19 -35.79 -27.96
CA ASP A 665 -21.85 -37.04 -27.56
C ASP A 665 -23.32 -36.78 -27.19
N THR A 666 -24.22 -37.38 -27.99
CA THR A 666 -25.69 -37.24 -27.84
C THR A 666 -26.32 -38.31 -26.93
N SER A 667 -25.50 -39.25 -26.40
CA SER A 667 -26.03 -40.41 -25.65
C SER A 667 -26.45 -40.07 -24.21
N GLY A 668 -26.16 -38.86 -23.72
CA GLY A 668 -26.42 -38.42 -22.36
C GLY A 668 -27.42 -37.26 -22.24
N ALA A 669 -27.66 -36.85 -20.99
CA ALA A 669 -28.48 -35.67 -20.71
C ALA A 669 -27.77 -34.37 -21.17
N ALA A 670 -28.57 -33.35 -21.52
CA ALA A 670 -28.05 -32.02 -21.81
C ALA A 670 -27.28 -31.45 -20.61
N ALA A 671 -26.12 -30.85 -20.87
CA ALA A 671 -25.43 -30.10 -19.84
C ALA A 671 -26.08 -28.72 -19.59
N THR A 672 -26.03 -28.22 -18.35
CA THR A 672 -26.67 -26.96 -17.95
C THR A 672 -26.24 -25.82 -18.87
N GLY A 673 -27.23 -25.13 -19.48
CA GLY A 673 -27.01 -23.94 -20.31
C GLY A 673 -26.18 -24.13 -21.59
N MET A 674 -25.87 -25.37 -22.02
CA MET A 674 -24.88 -25.64 -23.07
C MET A 674 -25.16 -24.92 -24.39
N PHE A 675 -26.46 -24.74 -24.77
CA PHE A 675 -26.88 -23.99 -25.95
C PHE A 675 -27.78 -22.79 -25.62
N ASN A 676 -27.83 -22.36 -24.36
CA ASN A 676 -28.71 -21.26 -23.98
C ASN A 676 -28.43 -20.02 -24.85
N ARG A 677 -29.45 -19.57 -25.61
CA ARG A 677 -29.41 -18.41 -26.51
C ARG A 677 -28.28 -18.42 -27.54
N THR A 678 -27.77 -19.58 -27.95
CA THR A 678 -26.61 -19.67 -28.86
C THR A 678 -26.80 -18.88 -30.14
N PHE A 679 -27.97 -18.99 -30.77
CA PHE A 679 -28.31 -18.33 -32.04
C PHE A 679 -29.37 -17.22 -31.87
N ALA A 680 -29.76 -16.87 -30.65
CA ALA A 680 -30.85 -15.93 -30.42
C ALA A 680 -30.67 -14.60 -31.17
N TYR A 681 -31.75 -14.10 -31.77
CA TYR A 681 -31.84 -12.87 -32.57
C TYR A 681 -31.12 -12.92 -33.94
N LEU A 682 -30.76 -14.08 -34.47
CA LEU A 682 -30.18 -14.22 -35.81
C LEU A 682 -31.27 -14.44 -36.87
N ASN A 683 -32.01 -13.39 -37.20
CA ASN A 683 -33.14 -13.46 -38.10
C ASN A 683 -32.79 -13.59 -39.60
N LYS A 684 -31.52 -13.49 -39.97
CA LYS A 684 -30.97 -13.70 -41.32
C LYS A 684 -30.50 -15.13 -41.58
N LEU A 685 -30.49 -15.99 -40.55
CA LEU A 685 -30.23 -17.41 -40.75
C LEU A 685 -31.36 -18.02 -41.62
N THR A 686 -30.96 -18.93 -42.51
CA THR A 686 -31.85 -19.67 -43.41
C THR A 686 -31.66 -21.17 -43.23
N GLY A 687 -32.40 -21.98 -43.97
CA GLY A 687 -32.31 -23.43 -43.82
C GLY A 687 -32.82 -23.94 -42.49
N PRO A 688 -32.57 -25.19 -42.14
CA PRO A 688 -33.06 -25.80 -40.90
C PRO A 688 -32.26 -25.35 -39.67
N SER A 689 -32.86 -25.51 -38.51
CA SER A 689 -32.18 -25.35 -37.21
C SER A 689 -31.04 -26.40 -37.03
N ALA A 690 -30.14 -26.15 -36.07
CA ALA A 690 -28.93 -26.97 -35.89
C ALA A 690 -29.24 -28.46 -35.64
N ARG A 691 -28.39 -29.31 -36.20
CA ARG A 691 -28.48 -30.77 -36.13
C ARG A 691 -27.15 -31.38 -35.69
N ILE A 692 -27.20 -32.59 -35.16
CA ILE A 692 -26.06 -33.44 -34.92
C ILE A 692 -26.36 -34.80 -35.55
N ASN A 693 -25.53 -35.25 -36.49
CA ASN A 693 -25.72 -36.51 -37.23
C ASN A 693 -27.11 -36.62 -37.89
N GLY A 694 -27.62 -35.51 -38.43
CA GLY A 694 -28.92 -35.44 -39.10
C GLY A 694 -30.10 -35.19 -38.15
N GLU A 695 -29.96 -35.34 -36.85
CA GLU A 695 -31.04 -35.18 -35.88
C GLU A 695 -31.03 -33.76 -35.27
N TYR A 696 -32.18 -33.13 -35.13
CA TYR A 696 -32.35 -31.79 -34.58
C TYR A 696 -31.96 -31.75 -33.08
N LEU A 697 -31.32 -30.70 -32.62
CA LEU A 697 -30.91 -30.55 -31.20
C LEU A 697 -32.10 -30.71 -30.24
N TYR A 698 -33.28 -30.21 -30.59
CA TYR A 698 -34.48 -30.29 -29.76
C TYR A 698 -35.12 -31.69 -29.73
N ASN A 699 -34.79 -32.58 -30.71
CA ASN A 699 -35.21 -33.99 -30.68
C ASN A 699 -34.22 -34.81 -29.85
N ILE A 700 -32.92 -34.51 -29.94
CA ILE A 700 -31.88 -35.17 -29.16
C ILE A 700 -32.09 -34.94 -27.66
N TRP A 701 -32.47 -33.73 -27.28
CA TRP A 701 -32.69 -33.32 -25.87
C TRP A 701 -34.05 -32.69 -25.66
N PRO A 702 -35.17 -33.42 -25.90
CA PRO A 702 -36.54 -32.86 -25.84
C PRO A 702 -36.92 -32.37 -24.43
N ASP A 703 -36.44 -33.05 -23.39
CA ASP A 703 -36.72 -32.75 -21.99
C ASP A 703 -35.60 -31.89 -21.36
N ALA A 704 -35.15 -30.86 -22.09
CA ALA A 704 -34.10 -30.01 -21.65
C ALA A 704 -34.29 -29.59 -20.18
N VAL A 705 -33.31 -29.91 -19.35
CA VAL A 705 -33.25 -29.48 -17.94
C VAL A 705 -33.43 -27.95 -17.93
N THR A 706 -34.28 -27.43 -17.08
CA THR A 706 -34.61 -26.00 -16.97
C THR A 706 -33.33 -25.14 -17.07
N GLY A 707 -33.23 -24.33 -18.16
CA GLY A 707 -32.05 -23.48 -18.44
C GLY A 707 -30.99 -24.07 -19.39
N SER A 708 -31.03 -25.36 -19.75
CA SER A 708 -29.97 -25.99 -20.58
C SER A 708 -30.01 -25.55 -22.04
N THR A 709 -31.19 -25.35 -22.62
CA THR A 709 -31.38 -25.01 -24.04
C THR A 709 -32.32 -23.82 -24.22
N GLN A 710 -32.71 -23.17 -23.16
CA GLN A 710 -33.72 -22.10 -23.17
C GLN A 710 -33.35 -21.01 -24.16
N TYR A 711 -34.33 -20.71 -25.10
CA TYR A 711 -34.20 -19.66 -26.09
C TYR A 711 -33.04 -19.81 -27.07
N THR A 712 -32.56 -21.02 -27.38
CA THR A 712 -31.45 -21.26 -28.33
C THR A 712 -31.67 -20.53 -29.66
N TYR A 713 -32.90 -20.55 -30.19
CA TYR A 713 -33.31 -19.94 -31.45
C TYR A 713 -34.27 -18.77 -31.29
N PHE A 714 -34.30 -18.14 -30.12
CA PHE A 714 -35.23 -17.02 -29.89
C PHE A 714 -35.11 -15.95 -30.97
N ASN A 715 -36.22 -15.64 -31.62
CA ASN A 715 -36.32 -14.67 -32.72
C ASN A 715 -35.41 -14.99 -33.95
N CYS A 716 -35.17 -16.27 -34.26
CA CYS A 716 -34.48 -16.72 -35.49
C CYS A 716 -35.48 -17.00 -36.60
N THR A 717 -36.33 -16.04 -36.93
CA THR A 717 -37.51 -16.19 -37.80
C THR A 717 -37.18 -16.56 -39.24
N GLY A 718 -35.97 -16.50 -39.70
CA GLY A 718 -35.52 -16.89 -41.04
C GLY A 718 -35.29 -18.40 -41.21
N LEU A 719 -35.22 -19.18 -40.09
CA LEU A 719 -35.07 -20.64 -40.16
C LEU A 719 -36.33 -21.27 -40.82
N SER A 720 -36.09 -22.25 -41.70
CA SER A 720 -37.18 -22.89 -42.46
C SER A 720 -38.14 -23.71 -41.59
N ASP A 721 -37.68 -24.22 -40.48
CA ASP A 721 -38.35 -25.01 -39.47
C ASP A 721 -38.73 -24.21 -38.20
N TYR A 722 -38.65 -22.87 -38.23
CA TYR A 722 -38.87 -22.04 -37.03
C TYR A 722 -40.22 -22.27 -36.36
N ALA A 723 -41.27 -22.51 -37.18
CA ALA A 723 -42.61 -22.79 -36.67
C ALA A 723 -42.67 -24.10 -35.86
N ASP A 724 -41.87 -25.09 -36.24
CA ASP A 724 -41.85 -26.44 -35.65
C ASP A 724 -40.96 -26.54 -34.40
N ILE A 725 -40.04 -25.57 -34.18
CA ILE A 725 -39.16 -25.54 -33.01
C ILE A 725 -39.99 -25.45 -31.71
N PRO A 726 -39.73 -26.33 -30.69
CA PRO A 726 -40.46 -26.27 -29.42
C PRO A 726 -40.28 -24.94 -28.69
N ALA A 727 -41.35 -24.51 -27.96
CA ALA A 727 -41.37 -23.21 -27.27
C ALA A 727 -40.20 -22.95 -26.31
N LEU A 728 -39.65 -24.00 -25.69
CA LEU A 728 -38.48 -23.88 -24.81
C LEU A 728 -37.18 -23.53 -25.56
N TRP A 729 -37.14 -23.78 -26.89
CA TRP A 729 -35.99 -23.57 -27.75
C TRP A 729 -36.05 -22.23 -28.51
N LYS A 730 -37.23 -21.57 -28.56
CA LYS A 730 -37.49 -20.33 -29.30
C LYS A 730 -38.06 -19.17 -28.49
#